data_0ace685f879c33f3430669629add48a4
#
_entry.id   0ace685f879c33f3430669629add48a4
#
_cell.length_a   1.000
_cell.length_b   1.000
_cell.length_c   1.000
_cell.angle_alpha   90.00
_cell.angle_beta   90.00
_cell.angle_gamma   90.00
#
_symmetry.space_group_name_H-M   'P 1'
#
loop_
_entity.id
_entity.type
_entity.pdbx_description
1 polymer ?
#
loop_
_entity_poly.entity_id
_entity_poly.type
_entity_poly.pdbx_seq_one_letter_code
_entity_poly.pdbx_strand_id
1 'polypeptide(L)'
;MLSLVVGGLRARWASLMGGFLALALGVGMLTATGLGLAAALDPPPRAPERFASSPVVVLGQDRLTVEVRRGPGTALVSRPLDRPQPVDTAVLRDLRARWTLTGAETGAPDAVGLDAPVAEVGAVVGDRAQVLTGTDRRRADPGHEDDARELTGLNALLGTTGGVAAFVSVFVVASVFAFSVALRRREFGLLRTAGATPAQVRRLLLAEAAVLGVTASAAGCALGALVAPPMARALVARELAPAWFADAAAGSAGWPYHAAFWTGLGVALAGAAAAAHRAGRTGPTAVLREADVDRDVLPPGRALLGAGLLAAGLGLLLWTYGTEPEALLKRKTYTTLPMLLIGGAALLAPLLVRPVARLLPVPGGGAVGLLVRANAAAAVRRTSAVAAPVLVTVALAGTLFGASESVARAKETEARERTAASYAAEAGPTSLFVRDGREAVVKYRAHAVADPAGFAELARLPVVAGDLADLDDRSIVVNEEFERRRVGEDVEVWRADGSGPVRLRVAAVLARGTGDNGPYVTRAQAPGATSDRLGPGAEPRPVNQAARTGLRLLLGITLLYTVIALASTLLMATSVRGTELAALRLAGATRAQALRAVTGEALLAVAVGTALGLAVTAAVLGALGAALATLSAPVTLALPWAETGAAAAVCAAVAVAASALPAWRLAR
;
A
#
# COMPACT_ATOMS: atom_id res chain seq x y z
N MET A 1 -33.61 -18.85 21.79
CA MET A 1 -32.29 -18.32 21.48
C MET A 1 -32.39 -16.97 20.75
N LEU A 2 -33.15 -16.87 19.66
CA LEU A 2 -33.25 -15.61 18.89
C LEU A 2 -33.82 -14.44 19.73
N SER A 3 -34.84 -14.69 20.56
CA SER A 3 -35.42 -13.69 21.48
C SER A 3 -34.42 -13.16 22.50
N LEU A 4 -33.55 -14.05 23.04
CA LEU A 4 -32.48 -13.66 23.96
C LEU A 4 -31.41 -12.83 23.27
N VAL A 5 -31.06 -13.19 22.03
CA VAL A 5 -30.09 -12.41 21.20
C VAL A 5 -30.65 -11.02 20.92
N VAL A 6 -31.88 -10.90 20.43
CA VAL A 6 -32.51 -9.62 20.09
C VAL A 6 -32.73 -8.76 21.36
N GLY A 7 -33.19 -9.36 22.46
CA GLY A 7 -33.31 -8.68 23.74
C GLY A 7 -31.98 -8.16 24.29
N GLY A 8 -30.92 -8.98 24.19
CA GLY A 8 -29.55 -8.60 24.55
C GLY A 8 -28.98 -7.48 23.68
N LEU A 9 -29.21 -7.51 22.35
CA LEU A 9 -28.80 -6.47 21.41
C LEU A 9 -29.52 -5.13 21.69
N ARG A 10 -30.84 -5.18 21.92
CA ARG A 10 -31.63 -3.97 22.25
C ARG A 10 -31.20 -3.34 23.58
N ALA A 11 -30.97 -4.13 24.60
CA ALA A 11 -30.53 -3.63 25.91
C ALA A 11 -29.13 -3.00 25.88
N ARG A 12 -28.30 -3.35 24.89
CA ARG A 12 -26.86 -2.97 24.83
C ARG A 12 -26.46 -2.28 23.53
N TRP A 13 -27.43 -1.75 22.80
CA TRP A 13 -27.17 -1.14 21.50
C TRP A 13 -26.04 -0.11 21.55
N ALA A 14 -25.94 0.69 22.62
CA ALA A 14 -24.91 1.71 22.78
C ALA A 14 -23.47 1.11 22.88
N SER A 15 -23.30 -0.03 23.52
CA SER A 15 -21.99 -0.70 23.62
C SER A 15 -21.61 -1.45 22.34
N LEU A 16 -22.56 -1.86 21.52
CA LEU A 16 -22.38 -2.55 20.26
C LEU A 16 -22.22 -1.58 19.07
N MET A 17 -22.66 -0.34 19.24
CA MET A 17 -22.60 0.68 18.20
C MET A 17 -21.16 0.93 17.69
N GLY A 18 -20.16 0.95 18.58
CA GLY A 18 -18.78 1.10 18.20
C GLY A 18 -18.26 -0.04 17.30
N GLY A 19 -18.63 -1.27 17.65
CA GLY A 19 -18.30 -2.46 16.82
C GLY A 19 -19.03 -2.45 15.50
N PHE A 20 -20.31 -2.07 15.50
CA PHE A 20 -21.13 -1.92 14.29
C PHE A 20 -20.54 -0.86 13.35
N LEU A 21 -20.25 0.33 13.85
CA LEU A 21 -19.69 1.42 13.05
C LEU A 21 -18.30 1.06 12.48
N ALA A 22 -17.43 0.48 13.30
CA ALA A 22 -16.11 0.05 12.86
C ALA A 22 -16.20 -0.99 11.73
N LEU A 23 -17.09 -1.98 11.88
CA LEU A 23 -17.28 -3.01 10.86
C LEU A 23 -17.95 -2.45 9.60
N ALA A 24 -18.99 -1.64 9.74
CA ALA A 24 -19.70 -1.04 8.61
C ALA A 24 -18.79 -0.14 7.78
N LEU A 25 -17.95 0.69 8.44
CA LEU A 25 -16.97 1.50 7.73
C LEU A 25 -15.91 0.65 7.05
N GLY A 26 -15.43 -0.45 7.71
CA GLY A 26 -14.50 -1.38 7.12
C GLY A 26 -14.98 -2.01 5.84
N VAL A 27 -16.16 -2.55 5.91
CA VAL A 27 -16.82 -3.15 4.74
C VAL A 27 -17.11 -2.09 3.70
N GLY A 28 -17.55 -0.89 4.10
CA GLY A 28 -17.80 0.23 3.18
C GLY A 28 -16.56 0.65 2.40
N MET A 29 -15.43 0.72 3.10
CA MET A 29 -14.14 1.04 2.46
C MET A 29 -13.68 -0.07 1.50
N LEU A 30 -13.80 -1.34 1.92
CA LEU A 30 -13.50 -2.49 1.06
C LEU A 30 -14.40 -2.51 -0.19
N THR A 31 -15.69 -2.20 -0.02
CA THR A 31 -16.63 -2.12 -1.13
C THR A 31 -16.26 -0.96 -2.08
N ALA A 32 -16.00 0.24 -1.55
CA ALA A 32 -15.66 1.40 -2.38
C ALA A 32 -14.36 1.20 -3.17
N THR A 33 -13.30 0.72 -2.49
CA THR A 33 -12.02 0.41 -3.17
C THR A 33 -12.14 -0.77 -4.11
N GLY A 34 -12.94 -1.77 -3.77
CA GLY A 34 -13.23 -2.94 -4.61
C GLY A 34 -13.98 -2.56 -5.90
N LEU A 35 -14.98 -1.66 -5.83
CA LEU A 35 -15.68 -1.14 -7.00
C LEU A 35 -14.75 -0.36 -7.93
N GLY A 36 -13.89 0.50 -7.34
CA GLY A 36 -12.86 1.19 -8.11
C GLY A 36 -11.89 0.21 -8.77
N LEU A 37 -11.44 -0.82 -8.04
CA LEU A 37 -10.55 -1.84 -8.59
C LEU A 37 -11.24 -2.65 -9.71
N ALA A 38 -12.51 -3.01 -9.55
CA ALA A 38 -13.27 -3.69 -10.59
C ALA A 38 -13.36 -2.85 -11.88
N ALA A 39 -13.64 -1.56 -11.75
CA ALA A 39 -13.67 -0.63 -12.88
C ALA A 39 -12.31 -0.47 -13.57
N ALA A 40 -11.22 -0.53 -12.81
CA ALA A 40 -9.87 -0.40 -13.35
C ALA A 40 -9.34 -1.72 -13.98
N LEU A 41 -9.83 -2.89 -13.52
CA LEU A 41 -9.48 -4.20 -14.08
C LEU A 41 -10.26 -4.53 -15.35
N ASP A 42 -11.50 -4.04 -15.46
CA ASP A 42 -12.39 -4.26 -16.61
C ASP A 42 -12.91 -2.89 -17.10
N PRO A 43 -12.05 -2.10 -17.78
CA PRO A 43 -12.44 -0.78 -18.27
C PRO A 43 -13.53 -0.91 -19.34
N PRO A 44 -14.54 -0.03 -19.35
CA PRO A 44 -15.59 -0.08 -20.34
C PRO A 44 -15.02 0.06 -21.76
N PRO A 45 -15.58 -0.66 -22.75
CA PRO A 45 -15.14 -0.53 -24.13
C PRO A 45 -15.36 0.91 -24.60
N ARG A 46 -14.30 1.55 -25.08
CA ARG A 46 -14.33 2.92 -25.63
C ARG A 46 -14.18 2.87 -27.13
N ALA A 47 -14.83 3.78 -27.84
CA ALA A 47 -14.66 3.89 -29.27
C ALA A 47 -13.24 4.38 -29.62
N PRO A 48 -12.66 3.95 -30.76
CA PRO A 48 -11.42 4.49 -31.25
C PRO A 48 -11.62 5.97 -31.67
N GLU A 49 -10.62 6.81 -31.38
CA GLU A 49 -10.67 8.26 -31.65
C GLU A 49 -10.01 8.64 -32.96
N ARG A 50 -8.74 8.25 -33.14
CA ARG A 50 -7.91 8.64 -34.29
C ARG A 50 -8.45 8.14 -35.63
N PHE A 51 -8.97 6.92 -35.67
CA PHE A 51 -9.50 6.28 -36.87
C PHE A 51 -10.96 5.86 -36.70
N ALA A 52 -11.79 6.75 -36.13
CA ALA A 52 -13.18 6.44 -35.83
C ALA A 52 -13.99 5.99 -37.07
N SER A 53 -13.72 6.61 -38.22
CA SER A 53 -14.40 6.31 -39.50
C SER A 53 -13.85 5.10 -40.25
N SER A 54 -12.67 4.59 -39.88
CA SER A 54 -12.03 3.47 -40.59
C SER A 54 -12.30 2.15 -39.89
N PRO A 55 -12.97 1.18 -40.53
CA PRO A 55 -13.28 -0.12 -39.89
C PRO A 55 -12.04 -0.97 -39.62
N VAL A 56 -10.97 -0.76 -40.38
CA VAL A 56 -9.70 -1.47 -40.25
C VAL A 56 -8.56 -0.46 -40.09
N VAL A 57 -7.63 -0.75 -39.20
CA VAL A 57 -6.42 0.04 -39.00
C VAL A 57 -5.21 -0.87 -39.11
N VAL A 58 -4.25 -0.49 -39.93
CA VAL A 58 -2.93 -1.14 -39.99
C VAL A 58 -1.97 -0.33 -39.12
N LEU A 59 -1.47 -0.94 -38.06
CA LEU A 59 -0.51 -0.38 -37.12
C LEU A 59 0.86 -1.00 -37.40
N GLY A 60 1.90 -0.20 -37.38
CA GLY A 60 3.28 -0.71 -37.39
C GLY A 60 3.54 -1.65 -36.21
N GLN A 61 4.68 -2.32 -36.19
CA GLN A 61 5.02 -3.19 -35.05
C GLN A 61 5.16 -2.36 -33.78
N ASP A 62 4.33 -2.65 -32.79
CA ASP A 62 4.34 -2.00 -31.47
C ASP A 62 5.03 -2.83 -30.38
N ARG A 63 5.52 -4.02 -30.77
CA ARG A 63 6.16 -4.98 -29.84
C ARG A 63 7.41 -5.57 -30.46
N LEU A 64 8.45 -5.64 -29.66
CA LEU A 64 9.63 -6.46 -29.95
C LEU A 64 9.32 -7.90 -29.54
N THR A 65 9.29 -8.81 -30.51
CA THR A 65 9.14 -10.24 -30.26
C THR A 65 10.46 -10.95 -30.53
N VAL A 66 11.00 -11.62 -29.53
CA VAL A 66 12.29 -12.31 -29.58
C VAL A 66 12.10 -13.74 -29.12
N GLU A 67 12.75 -14.66 -29.81
CA GLU A 67 12.82 -16.05 -29.40
C GLU A 67 13.84 -16.20 -28.27
N VAL A 68 13.41 -16.77 -27.14
CA VAL A 68 14.24 -17.04 -25.98
C VAL A 68 14.17 -18.52 -25.61
N ARG A 69 15.24 -19.04 -25.07
CA ARG A 69 15.31 -20.45 -24.65
C ARG A 69 14.77 -20.58 -23.22
N ARG A 70 13.72 -21.37 -23.03
CA ARG A 70 13.18 -21.69 -21.71
C ARG A 70 13.28 -23.19 -21.45
N GLY A 71 14.21 -23.59 -20.59
CA GLY A 71 14.48 -25.00 -20.32
C GLY A 71 14.85 -25.76 -21.60
N PRO A 72 14.19 -26.88 -21.92
CA PRO A 72 14.47 -27.67 -23.14
C PRO A 72 13.86 -27.10 -24.43
N GLY A 73 12.98 -26.10 -24.34
CA GLY A 73 12.26 -25.51 -25.48
C GLY A 73 12.59 -24.03 -25.72
N THR A 74 12.01 -23.50 -26.81
CA THR A 74 12.03 -22.06 -27.14
C THR A 74 10.65 -21.45 -26.91
N ALA A 75 10.62 -20.21 -26.45
CA ALA A 75 9.41 -19.41 -26.25
C ALA A 75 9.56 -18.04 -26.88
N LEU A 76 8.50 -17.54 -27.49
CA LEU A 76 8.46 -16.14 -27.97
C LEU A 76 8.14 -15.22 -26.80
N VAL A 77 9.05 -14.29 -26.51
CA VAL A 77 8.85 -13.20 -25.54
C VAL A 77 8.62 -11.91 -26.26
N SER A 78 7.50 -11.28 -25.97
CA SER A 78 7.07 -10.02 -26.59
C SER A 78 7.13 -8.90 -25.58
N ARG A 79 7.78 -7.77 -25.95
CA ARG A 79 7.89 -6.56 -25.12
C ARG A 79 7.36 -5.35 -25.88
N PRO A 80 6.56 -4.48 -25.25
CA PRO A 80 6.06 -3.28 -25.92
C PRO A 80 7.20 -2.30 -26.22
N LEU A 81 7.22 -1.74 -27.42
CA LEU A 81 8.08 -0.64 -27.81
C LEU A 81 7.59 0.66 -27.15
N ASP A 82 8.42 1.71 -27.11
CA ASP A 82 8.00 3.02 -26.60
C ASP A 82 7.07 3.75 -27.59
N ARG A 83 7.27 3.47 -28.87
CA ARG A 83 6.43 3.95 -29.99
C ARG A 83 6.31 2.85 -31.02
N PRO A 84 5.16 2.71 -31.67
CA PRO A 84 5.03 1.78 -32.79
C PRO A 84 6.04 2.15 -33.88
N GLN A 85 6.59 1.13 -34.53
CA GLN A 85 7.41 1.36 -35.73
C GLN A 85 6.55 2.00 -36.82
N PRO A 86 7.15 2.82 -37.70
CA PRO A 86 6.45 3.24 -38.91
C PRO A 86 6.01 2.02 -39.72
N VAL A 87 4.84 2.12 -40.34
CA VAL A 87 4.36 1.05 -41.24
C VAL A 87 5.34 0.96 -42.43
N ASP A 88 5.78 -0.26 -42.73
CA ASP A 88 6.73 -0.56 -43.78
C ASP A 88 6.30 0.10 -45.10
N THR A 89 7.25 0.78 -45.75
CA THR A 89 7.02 1.52 -47.01
C THR A 89 6.53 0.60 -48.13
N ALA A 90 6.94 -0.67 -48.18
CA ALA A 90 6.44 -1.64 -49.14
C ALA A 90 4.97 -1.96 -48.85
N VAL A 91 4.62 -2.19 -47.58
CA VAL A 91 3.24 -2.41 -47.15
C VAL A 91 2.36 -1.20 -47.50
N LEU A 92 2.83 0.02 -47.20
CA LEU A 92 2.10 1.24 -47.55
C LEU A 92 1.87 1.39 -49.06
N ARG A 93 2.85 1.03 -49.87
CA ARG A 93 2.73 1.05 -51.36
C ARG A 93 1.68 0.06 -51.82
N ASP A 94 1.73 -1.18 -51.33
CA ASP A 94 0.81 -2.27 -51.67
C ASP A 94 -0.63 -1.94 -51.26
N LEU A 95 -0.79 -1.31 -50.08
CA LEU A 95 -2.08 -0.87 -49.59
C LEU A 95 -2.65 0.31 -50.42
N ARG A 96 -1.81 1.33 -50.75
CA ARG A 96 -2.21 2.49 -51.59
C ARG A 96 -2.61 2.06 -53.02
N ALA A 97 -2.04 0.97 -53.51
CA ALA A 97 -2.39 0.46 -54.83
C ALA A 97 -3.80 -0.14 -54.88
N ARG A 98 -4.38 -0.47 -53.77
CA ARG A 98 -5.67 -1.20 -53.68
C ARG A 98 -6.77 -0.39 -52.99
N TRP A 99 -6.43 0.42 -51.99
CA TRP A 99 -7.39 1.14 -51.14
C TRP A 99 -6.98 2.58 -50.84
N THR A 100 -7.96 3.39 -50.52
CA THR A 100 -7.74 4.75 -50.01
C THR A 100 -7.31 4.69 -48.56
N LEU A 101 -6.19 5.31 -48.22
CA LEU A 101 -5.65 5.34 -46.88
C LEU A 101 -5.99 6.64 -46.15
N THR A 102 -6.45 6.54 -44.90
CA THR A 102 -6.63 7.69 -44.01
C THR A 102 -5.42 7.78 -43.08
N GLY A 103 -4.89 9.01 -42.88
CA GLY A 103 -3.72 9.24 -42.00
C GLY A 103 -2.37 8.92 -42.61
N ALA A 104 -2.30 8.75 -43.94
CA ALA A 104 -1.06 8.49 -44.70
C ALA A 104 -0.37 9.76 -45.21
N GLU A 105 -0.72 10.93 -44.70
CA GLU A 105 -0.22 12.24 -45.19
C GLU A 105 1.23 12.50 -44.79
N THR A 106 1.69 11.90 -43.68
CA THR A 106 3.08 11.93 -43.24
C THR A 106 3.91 10.83 -43.93
N GLY A 107 5.14 11.12 -44.29
CA GLY A 107 5.99 10.22 -45.10
C GLY A 107 6.27 8.84 -44.49
N ALA A 108 6.10 8.67 -43.15
CA ALA A 108 6.29 7.42 -42.41
C ALA A 108 5.26 7.32 -41.27
N PRO A 109 3.97 7.06 -41.58
CA PRO A 109 2.94 6.95 -40.57
C PRO A 109 3.13 5.70 -39.71
N ASP A 110 2.87 5.82 -38.41
CA ASP A 110 2.84 4.72 -37.45
C ASP A 110 1.61 3.84 -37.63
N ALA A 111 0.50 4.42 -38.10
CA ALA A 111 -0.76 3.72 -38.38
C ALA A 111 -1.49 4.35 -39.57
N VAL A 112 -2.27 3.54 -40.27
CA VAL A 112 -3.16 3.97 -41.37
C VAL A 112 -4.52 3.32 -41.26
N GLY A 113 -5.58 4.10 -41.49
CA GLY A 113 -6.95 3.60 -41.54
C GLY A 113 -7.40 3.24 -42.95
N LEU A 114 -8.24 2.20 -43.07
CA LEU A 114 -8.77 1.69 -44.33
C LEU A 114 -10.24 1.30 -44.19
N ASP A 115 -10.96 1.38 -45.28
CA ASP A 115 -12.28 0.78 -45.45
C ASP A 115 -12.14 -0.41 -46.43
N ALA A 116 -11.80 -1.58 -45.87
CA ALA A 116 -11.51 -2.78 -46.66
C ALA A 116 -11.77 -4.06 -45.84
N PRO A 117 -12.00 -5.21 -46.49
CA PRO A 117 -12.16 -6.51 -45.82
C PRO A 117 -10.88 -6.89 -45.06
N VAL A 118 -11.03 -7.28 -43.81
CA VAL A 118 -9.92 -7.63 -42.90
C VAL A 118 -9.01 -8.72 -43.47
N ALA A 119 -9.62 -9.75 -44.10
CA ALA A 119 -8.88 -10.89 -44.66
C ALA A 119 -7.95 -10.47 -45.82
N GLU A 120 -8.41 -9.53 -46.66
CA GLU A 120 -7.62 -9.05 -47.79
C GLU A 120 -6.48 -8.15 -47.33
N VAL A 121 -6.77 -7.26 -46.35
CA VAL A 121 -5.75 -6.43 -45.69
C VAL A 121 -4.70 -7.32 -45.02
N GLY A 122 -5.14 -8.33 -44.28
CA GLY A 122 -4.25 -9.28 -43.61
C GLY A 122 -3.33 -10.02 -44.58
N ALA A 123 -3.85 -10.43 -45.75
CA ALA A 123 -3.05 -11.10 -46.80
C ALA A 123 -1.96 -10.17 -47.39
N VAL A 124 -2.21 -8.87 -47.49
CA VAL A 124 -1.22 -7.90 -47.96
C VAL A 124 -0.19 -7.57 -46.90
N VAL A 125 -0.63 -7.38 -45.66
CA VAL A 125 0.21 -6.95 -44.54
C VAL A 125 1.12 -8.08 -44.05
N GLY A 126 0.59 -9.31 -43.96
CA GLY A 126 1.31 -10.48 -43.40
C GLY A 126 1.79 -10.19 -41.97
N ASP A 127 3.03 -10.60 -41.66
CA ASP A 127 3.66 -10.38 -40.35
C ASP A 127 4.39 -9.04 -40.24
N ARG A 128 4.35 -8.17 -41.28
CA ARG A 128 5.10 -6.90 -41.34
C ARG A 128 4.46 -5.78 -40.56
N ALA A 129 3.16 -5.85 -40.28
CA ALA A 129 2.42 -4.90 -39.48
C ALA A 129 1.20 -5.59 -38.85
N GLN A 130 0.53 -4.91 -37.94
CA GLN A 130 -0.64 -5.45 -37.24
C GLN A 130 -1.93 -4.92 -37.85
N VAL A 131 -2.90 -5.80 -38.04
CA VAL A 131 -4.25 -5.44 -38.52
C VAL A 131 -5.18 -5.37 -37.32
N LEU A 132 -5.68 -4.17 -37.01
CA LEU A 132 -6.54 -3.89 -35.88
C LEU A 132 -7.98 -3.67 -36.32
N THR A 133 -8.94 -4.24 -35.58
CA THR A 133 -10.37 -4.13 -35.85
C THR A 133 -11.16 -3.89 -34.56
N GLY A 134 -12.40 -3.42 -34.66
CA GLY A 134 -13.26 -3.23 -33.50
C GLY A 134 -12.64 -2.29 -32.44
N THR A 135 -12.61 -2.71 -31.20
CA THR A 135 -12.04 -1.97 -30.06
C THR A 135 -10.53 -1.91 -30.08
N ASP A 136 -9.85 -2.88 -30.71
CA ASP A 136 -8.39 -2.94 -30.76
C ASP A 136 -7.78 -1.78 -31.56
N ARG A 137 -8.55 -1.11 -32.42
CA ARG A 137 -8.13 0.08 -33.17
C ARG A 137 -7.66 1.22 -32.25
N ARG A 138 -8.10 1.22 -30.97
CA ARG A 138 -7.63 2.17 -29.96
C ARG A 138 -6.13 2.11 -29.68
N ARG A 139 -5.48 0.99 -30.00
CA ARG A 139 -4.01 0.90 -29.89
C ARG A 139 -3.28 1.87 -30.81
N ALA A 140 -3.96 2.38 -31.84
CA ALA A 140 -3.44 3.41 -32.70
C ALA A 140 -3.75 4.84 -32.23
N ASP A 141 -4.53 5.01 -31.15
CA ASP A 141 -4.85 6.32 -30.58
C ASP A 141 -3.65 6.89 -29.83
N PRO A 142 -3.36 8.19 -29.92
CA PRO A 142 -2.32 8.84 -29.12
C PRO A 142 -2.67 8.72 -27.63
N GLY A 143 -1.69 8.39 -26.80
CA GLY A 143 -1.88 8.26 -25.35
C GLY A 143 -2.39 6.90 -24.87
N HIS A 144 -2.64 5.92 -25.75
CA HIS A 144 -3.08 4.58 -25.33
C HIS A 144 -2.13 3.91 -24.31
N GLU A 145 -0.83 4.09 -24.50
CA GLU A 145 0.17 3.56 -23.54
C GLU A 145 0.17 4.31 -22.21
N ASP A 146 -0.10 5.61 -22.23
CA ASP A 146 -0.21 6.42 -21.02
C ASP A 146 -1.44 6.00 -20.20
N ASP A 147 -2.56 5.75 -20.86
CA ASP A 147 -3.75 5.14 -20.22
C ASP A 147 -3.40 3.83 -19.50
N ALA A 148 -2.63 2.95 -20.11
CA ALA A 148 -2.23 1.67 -19.53
C ALA A 148 -1.31 1.84 -18.31
N ARG A 149 -0.41 2.83 -18.35
CA ARG A 149 0.47 3.17 -17.22
C ARG A 149 -0.32 3.79 -16.05
N GLU A 150 -1.26 4.70 -16.35
CA GLU A 150 -2.16 5.29 -15.36
C GLU A 150 -3.02 4.24 -14.68
N LEU A 151 -3.61 3.30 -15.45
CA LEU A 151 -4.37 2.17 -14.91
C LEU A 151 -3.51 1.28 -14.00
N THR A 152 -2.26 1.02 -14.37
CA THR A 152 -1.33 0.24 -13.54
C THR A 152 -1.06 0.97 -12.22
N GLY A 153 -0.84 2.27 -12.26
CA GLY A 153 -0.68 3.13 -11.08
C GLY A 153 -1.93 3.15 -10.18
N LEU A 154 -3.10 3.28 -10.81
CA LEU A 154 -4.40 3.27 -10.13
C LEU A 154 -4.70 1.92 -9.47
N ASN A 155 -4.47 0.80 -10.18
CA ASN A 155 -4.61 -0.55 -9.64
C ASN A 155 -3.71 -0.77 -8.42
N ALA A 156 -2.46 -0.32 -8.49
CA ALA A 156 -1.52 -0.38 -7.37
C ALA A 156 -1.98 0.49 -6.19
N LEU A 157 -2.55 1.67 -6.45
CA LEU A 157 -3.09 2.56 -5.42
C LEU A 157 -4.32 1.94 -4.73
N LEU A 158 -5.30 1.50 -5.52
CA LEU A 158 -6.55 0.90 -5.00
C LEU A 158 -6.29 -0.41 -4.29
N GLY A 159 -5.43 -1.28 -4.84
CA GLY A 159 -5.02 -2.54 -4.21
C GLY A 159 -4.31 -2.31 -2.88
N THR A 160 -3.38 -1.34 -2.82
CA THR A 160 -2.68 -0.97 -1.58
C THR A 160 -3.66 -0.41 -0.54
N THR A 161 -4.53 0.51 -0.96
CA THR A 161 -5.52 1.14 -0.07
C THR A 161 -6.50 0.11 0.46
N GLY A 162 -7.02 -0.78 -0.40
CA GLY A 162 -7.89 -1.88 0.00
C GLY A 162 -7.21 -2.86 0.96
N GLY A 163 -5.96 -3.23 0.69
CA GLY A 163 -5.18 -4.12 1.56
C GLY A 163 -4.94 -3.52 2.95
N VAL A 164 -4.55 -2.25 3.04
CA VAL A 164 -4.37 -1.55 4.32
C VAL A 164 -5.70 -1.38 5.04
N ALA A 165 -6.77 -1.02 4.34
CA ALA A 165 -8.10 -0.89 4.92
C ALA A 165 -8.59 -2.24 5.49
N ALA A 166 -8.37 -3.35 4.78
CA ALA A 166 -8.66 -4.69 5.25
C ALA A 166 -7.89 -5.02 6.53
N PHE A 167 -6.58 -4.79 6.54
CA PHE A 167 -5.72 -5.03 7.70
C PHE A 167 -6.19 -4.26 8.93
N VAL A 168 -6.41 -2.94 8.78
CA VAL A 168 -6.87 -2.08 9.87
C VAL A 168 -8.26 -2.49 10.35
N SER A 169 -9.19 -2.79 9.43
CA SER A 169 -10.55 -3.25 9.75
C SER A 169 -10.52 -4.53 10.57
N VAL A 170 -9.78 -5.56 10.12
CA VAL A 170 -9.63 -6.84 10.85
C VAL A 170 -9.11 -6.57 12.26
N PHE A 171 -8.06 -5.76 12.37
CA PHE A 171 -7.43 -5.47 13.65
C PHE A 171 -8.36 -4.71 14.60
N VAL A 172 -9.03 -3.66 14.12
CA VAL A 172 -9.93 -2.83 14.93
C VAL A 172 -11.15 -3.62 15.36
N VAL A 173 -11.80 -4.33 14.42
CA VAL A 173 -12.99 -5.15 14.74
C VAL A 173 -12.65 -6.24 15.74
N ALA A 174 -11.56 -6.99 15.52
CA ALA A 174 -11.11 -8.02 16.46
C ALA A 174 -10.81 -7.45 17.85
N SER A 175 -10.20 -6.25 17.92
CA SER A 175 -9.89 -5.58 19.20
C SER A 175 -11.16 -5.13 19.93
N VAL A 176 -12.12 -4.54 19.23
CA VAL A 176 -13.40 -4.09 19.80
C VAL A 176 -14.22 -5.29 20.31
N PHE A 177 -14.31 -6.37 19.52
CA PHE A 177 -14.99 -7.59 19.96
C PHE A 177 -14.31 -8.24 21.17
N ALA A 178 -12.98 -8.36 21.14
CA ALA A 178 -12.23 -8.93 22.26
C ALA A 178 -12.43 -8.12 23.55
N PHE A 179 -12.46 -6.79 23.44
CA PHE A 179 -12.69 -5.91 24.58
C PHE A 179 -14.14 -5.95 25.06
N SER A 180 -15.14 -5.94 24.18
CA SER A 180 -16.56 -6.06 24.52
C SER A 180 -16.85 -7.35 25.30
N VAL A 181 -16.29 -8.49 24.86
CA VAL A 181 -16.44 -9.78 25.56
C VAL A 181 -15.72 -9.77 26.91
N ALA A 182 -14.55 -9.10 26.99
CA ALA A 182 -13.81 -9.00 28.25
C ALA A 182 -14.59 -8.24 29.35
N LEU A 183 -15.33 -7.19 28.97
CA LEU A 183 -16.18 -6.43 29.87
C LEU A 183 -17.39 -7.25 30.41
N ARG A 184 -17.84 -8.25 29.65
CA ARG A 184 -19.01 -9.08 29.96
C ARG A 184 -18.69 -10.36 30.74
N ARG A 185 -17.46 -10.54 31.25
CA ARG A 185 -17.04 -11.75 31.95
C ARG A 185 -17.95 -12.09 33.15
N ARG A 186 -18.38 -11.08 33.92
CA ARG A 186 -19.27 -11.26 35.07
C ARG A 186 -20.64 -11.80 34.61
N GLU A 187 -21.20 -11.33 33.53
CA GLU A 187 -22.46 -11.85 32.97
C GLU A 187 -22.35 -13.30 32.55
N PHE A 188 -21.23 -13.67 31.89
CA PHE A 188 -20.98 -15.06 31.48
C PHE A 188 -20.78 -15.97 32.72
N GLY A 189 -20.14 -15.48 33.76
CA GLY A 189 -20.05 -16.16 35.04
C GLY A 189 -21.42 -16.41 35.65
N LEU A 190 -22.30 -15.40 35.70
CA LEU A 190 -23.66 -15.53 36.19
C LEU A 190 -24.51 -16.52 35.37
N LEU A 191 -24.38 -16.50 34.04
CA LEU A 191 -25.03 -17.50 33.17
C LEU A 191 -24.54 -18.94 33.50
N ARG A 192 -23.23 -19.07 33.76
CA ARG A 192 -22.63 -20.36 34.14
C ARG A 192 -23.08 -20.84 35.51
N THR A 193 -23.22 -19.95 36.48
CA THR A 193 -23.79 -20.30 37.81
C THR A 193 -25.26 -20.65 37.72
N ALA A 194 -26.00 -20.07 36.77
CA ALA A 194 -27.39 -20.42 36.46
C ALA A 194 -27.54 -21.73 35.63
N GLY A 195 -26.43 -22.46 35.38
CA GLY A 195 -26.42 -23.75 34.70
C GLY A 195 -26.16 -23.73 33.19
N ALA A 196 -25.83 -22.59 32.60
CA ALA A 196 -25.51 -22.52 31.15
C ALA A 196 -24.21 -23.29 30.86
N THR A 197 -24.21 -24.12 29.82
CA THR A 197 -23.03 -24.85 29.37
C THR A 197 -22.04 -23.93 28.63
N PRO A 198 -20.73 -24.23 28.58
CA PRO A 198 -19.75 -23.49 27.78
C PRO A 198 -20.15 -23.35 26.30
N ALA A 199 -20.76 -24.39 25.76
CA ALA A 199 -21.24 -24.42 24.38
C ALA A 199 -22.40 -23.44 24.14
N GLN A 200 -23.32 -23.31 25.10
CA GLN A 200 -24.44 -22.36 25.03
C GLN A 200 -23.92 -20.92 25.06
N VAL A 201 -22.97 -20.58 25.93
CA VAL A 201 -22.36 -19.25 25.99
C VAL A 201 -21.62 -18.93 24.68
N ARG A 202 -20.87 -19.89 24.11
CA ARG A 202 -20.21 -19.72 22.84
C ARG A 202 -21.20 -19.50 21.69
N ARG A 203 -22.27 -20.30 21.60
CA ARG A 203 -23.31 -20.17 20.58
C ARG A 203 -24.03 -18.82 20.67
N LEU A 204 -24.31 -18.34 21.90
CA LEU A 204 -24.90 -17.03 22.11
C LEU A 204 -24.02 -15.90 21.55
N LEU A 205 -22.73 -15.91 21.88
CA LEU A 205 -21.77 -14.92 21.40
C LEU A 205 -21.60 -14.94 19.88
N LEU A 206 -21.51 -16.14 19.29
CA LEU A 206 -21.43 -16.28 17.84
C LEU A 206 -22.70 -15.82 17.13
N ALA A 207 -23.89 -16.08 17.72
CA ALA A 207 -25.16 -15.59 17.18
C ALA A 207 -25.27 -14.06 17.26
N GLU A 208 -24.87 -13.43 18.38
CA GLU A 208 -24.79 -11.98 18.48
C GLU A 208 -23.83 -11.39 17.42
N ALA A 209 -22.65 -12.00 17.26
CA ALA A 209 -21.67 -11.56 16.26
C ALA A 209 -22.14 -11.79 14.82
N ALA A 210 -22.89 -12.86 14.53
CA ALA A 210 -23.46 -13.11 13.22
C ALA A 210 -24.50 -12.04 12.85
N VAL A 211 -25.42 -11.72 13.76
CA VAL A 211 -26.42 -10.67 13.53
C VAL A 211 -25.76 -9.31 13.32
N LEU A 212 -24.80 -8.96 14.18
CA LEU A 212 -24.05 -7.72 14.05
C LEU A 212 -23.21 -7.71 12.75
N GLY A 213 -22.58 -8.84 12.44
CA GLY A 213 -21.76 -9.01 11.23
C GLY A 213 -22.57 -8.84 9.96
N VAL A 214 -23.73 -9.49 9.86
CA VAL A 214 -24.62 -9.39 8.70
C VAL A 214 -25.17 -7.95 8.54
N THR A 215 -25.69 -7.37 9.62
CA THR A 215 -26.29 -6.03 9.55
C THR A 215 -25.25 -4.94 9.28
N ALA A 216 -24.07 -5.01 9.91
CA ALA A 216 -23.00 -4.06 9.70
C ALA A 216 -22.34 -4.23 8.32
N SER A 217 -22.18 -5.48 7.83
CA SER A 217 -21.63 -5.72 6.48
C SER A 217 -22.61 -5.25 5.39
N ALA A 218 -23.91 -5.48 5.55
CA ALA A 218 -24.92 -4.96 4.63
C ALA A 218 -24.94 -3.42 4.60
N ALA A 219 -24.92 -2.78 5.79
CA ALA A 219 -24.83 -1.32 5.89
C ALA A 219 -23.52 -0.80 5.30
N GLY A 220 -22.41 -1.52 5.49
CA GLY A 220 -21.12 -1.21 4.91
C GLY A 220 -21.11 -1.28 3.40
N CYS A 221 -21.68 -2.32 2.80
CA CYS A 221 -21.85 -2.43 1.35
C CYS A 221 -22.63 -1.26 0.78
N ALA A 222 -23.73 -0.87 1.43
CA ALA A 222 -24.53 0.30 1.03
C ALA A 222 -23.71 1.61 1.14
N LEU A 223 -23.00 1.81 2.25
CA LEU A 223 -22.11 2.97 2.43
C LEU A 223 -21.00 3.00 1.37
N GLY A 224 -20.38 1.86 1.06
CA GLY A 224 -19.35 1.75 0.04
C GLY A 224 -19.85 2.11 -1.35
N ALA A 225 -21.06 1.66 -1.70
CA ALA A 225 -21.73 2.02 -2.95
C ALA A 225 -21.99 3.53 -3.06
N LEU A 226 -22.37 4.18 -1.94
CA LEU A 226 -22.58 5.64 -1.89
C LEU A 226 -21.28 6.43 -1.97
N VAL A 227 -20.19 5.90 -1.41
CA VAL A 227 -18.87 6.57 -1.35
C VAL A 227 -18.06 6.35 -2.62
N ALA A 228 -18.23 5.24 -3.36
CA ALA A 228 -17.44 4.93 -4.55
C ALA A 228 -17.49 6.01 -5.64
N PRO A 229 -18.68 6.56 -6.05
CA PRO A 229 -18.72 7.58 -7.09
C PRO A 229 -18.03 8.90 -6.71
N PRO A 230 -18.24 9.51 -5.51
CA PRO A 230 -17.52 10.73 -5.13
C PRO A 230 -16.02 10.47 -4.96
N MET A 231 -15.61 9.28 -4.51
CA MET A 231 -14.21 8.89 -4.43
C MET A 231 -13.58 8.83 -5.83
N ALA A 232 -14.24 8.21 -6.79
CA ALA A 232 -13.77 8.13 -8.17
C ALA A 232 -13.62 9.51 -8.81
N ARG A 233 -14.63 10.38 -8.64
CA ARG A 233 -14.57 11.79 -9.10
C ARG A 233 -13.40 12.56 -8.46
N ALA A 234 -13.16 12.33 -7.17
CA ALA A 234 -12.03 12.95 -6.48
C ALA A 234 -10.66 12.44 -6.98
N LEU A 235 -10.55 11.19 -7.41
CA LEU A 235 -9.34 10.65 -8.04
C LEU A 235 -9.13 11.27 -9.42
N VAL A 236 -10.16 11.38 -10.25
CA VAL A 236 -10.10 12.04 -11.57
C VAL A 236 -9.73 13.52 -11.42
N ALA A 237 -10.37 14.25 -10.52
CA ALA A 237 -10.10 15.68 -10.29
C ALA A 237 -8.65 15.96 -9.81
N ARG A 238 -7.95 14.94 -9.34
CA ARG A 238 -6.54 15.03 -8.90
C ARG A 238 -5.56 14.39 -9.89
N GLU A 239 -6.01 14.09 -11.09
CA GLU A 239 -5.20 13.44 -12.15
C GLU A 239 -4.58 12.09 -11.70
N LEU A 240 -5.29 11.36 -10.81
CA LEU A 240 -4.90 10.04 -10.32
C LEU A 240 -5.58 8.89 -11.08
N ALA A 241 -6.59 9.22 -11.87
CA ALA A 241 -7.37 8.29 -12.67
C ALA A 241 -7.84 8.97 -13.97
N PRO A 242 -7.96 8.21 -15.06
CA PRO A 242 -8.49 8.70 -16.32
C PRO A 242 -9.93 9.24 -16.16
N ALA A 243 -10.33 10.19 -17.01
CA ALA A 243 -11.64 10.86 -16.92
C ALA A 243 -12.85 9.89 -16.89
N TRP A 244 -12.78 8.82 -17.69
CA TRP A 244 -13.82 7.80 -17.79
C TRP A 244 -14.01 6.97 -16.52
N PHE A 245 -13.03 6.94 -15.63
CA PHE A 245 -13.05 6.13 -14.41
C PHE A 245 -14.17 6.53 -13.44
N ALA A 246 -14.54 7.81 -13.43
CA ALA A 246 -15.64 8.31 -12.58
C ALA A 246 -16.98 7.63 -12.87
N ASP A 247 -17.26 7.39 -14.15
CA ASP A 247 -18.50 6.75 -14.61
C ASP A 247 -18.41 5.22 -14.45
N ALA A 248 -17.27 4.64 -14.75
CA ALA A 248 -17.03 3.20 -14.63
C ALA A 248 -17.10 2.71 -13.18
N ALA A 249 -16.61 3.48 -12.23
CA ALA A 249 -16.64 3.14 -10.79
C ALA A 249 -18.07 3.16 -10.20
N ALA A 250 -19.04 3.75 -10.87
CA ALA A 250 -20.47 3.67 -10.55
C ALA A 250 -21.12 2.38 -11.09
N GLY A 251 -20.37 1.55 -11.81
CA GLY A 251 -20.84 0.34 -12.49
C GLY A 251 -21.32 -0.78 -11.56
N SER A 252 -21.92 -1.80 -12.16
CA SER A 252 -22.66 -2.87 -11.50
C SER A 252 -21.86 -4.15 -11.19
N ALA A 253 -20.53 -4.04 -11.04
CA ALA A 253 -19.74 -5.22 -10.67
C ALA A 253 -20.19 -5.81 -9.32
N GLY A 254 -20.69 -7.04 -9.32
CA GLY A 254 -21.26 -7.69 -8.12
C GLY A 254 -20.20 -8.25 -7.15
N TRP A 255 -19.06 -8.71 -7.69
CA TRP A 255 -18.05 -9.40 -6.88
C TRP A 255 -17.45 -8.59 -5.72
N PRO A 256 -17.25 -7.23 -5.81
CA PRO A 256 -16.73 -6.46 -4.69
C PRO A 256 -17.66 -6.45 -3.47
N TYR A 257 -18.97 -6.43 -3.71
CA TYR A 257 -19.98 -6.51 -2.64
C TYR A 257 -19.88 -7.85 -1.91
N HIS A 258 -19.81 -8.96 -2.66
CA HIS A 258 -19.67 -10.29 -2.07
C HIS A 258 -18.36 -10.43 -1.31
N ALA A 259 -17.24 -10.00 -1.90
CA ALA A 259 -15.93 -10.06 -1.24
C ALA A 259 -15.91 -9.25 0.06
N ALA A 260 -16.41 -8.01 0.05
CA ALA A 260 -16.45 -7.15 1.22
C ALA A 260 -17.41 -7.68 2.29
N PHE A 261 -18.63 -8.12 1.91
CA PHE A 261 -19.62 -8.66 2.82
C PHE A 261 -19.11 -9.91 3.57
N TRP A 262 -18.60 -10.89 2.84
CA TRP A 262 -18.11 -12.13 3.44
C TRP A 262 -16.84 -11.91 4.26
N THR A 263 -15.98 -10.98 3.85
CA THR A 263 -14.83 -10.57 4.64
C THR A 263 -15.27 -9.96 5.96
N GLY A 264 -16.20 -9.01 5.94
CA GLY A 264 -16.73 -8.38 7.17
C GLY A 264 -17.39 -9.39 8.12
N LEU A 265 -18.26 -10.24 7.61
CA LEU A 265 -18.89 -11.30 8.39
C LEU A 265 -17.86 -12.28 8.95
N GLY A 266 -16.88 -12.70 8.14
CA GLY A 266 -15.79 -13.59 8.55
C GLY A 266 -14.95 -12.99 9.67
N VAL A 267 -14.59 -11.71 9.58
CA VAL A 267 -13.85 -10.98 10.62
C VAL A 267 -14.65 -10.89 11.92
N ALA A 268 -15.94 -10.56 11.84
CA ALA A 268 -16.81 -10.50 13.02
C ALA A 268 -16.91 -11.87 13.73
N LEU A 269 -17.13 -12.94 12.95
CA LEU A 269 -17.22 -14.30 13.48
C LEU A 269 -15.89 -14.79 14.05
N ALA A 270 -14.76 -14.54 13.37
CA ALA A 270 -13.43 -14.92 13.85
C ALA A 270 -13.07 -14.20 15.16
N GLY A 271 -13.32 -12.88 15.22
CA GLY A 271 -13.13 -12.08 16.43
C GLY A 271 -13.98 -12.58 17.60
N ALA A 272 -15.26 -12.85 17.33
CA ALA A 272 -16.17 -13.41 18.33
C ALA A 272 -15.80 -14.84 18.74
N ALA A 273 -15.38 -15.71 17.83
CA ALA A 273 -14.96 -17.08 18.12
C ALA A 273 -13.76 -17.12 19.04
N ALA A 274 -12.73 -16.30 18.76
CA ALA A 274 -11.55 -16.17 19.61
C ALA A 274 -11.91 -15.66 21.02
N ALA A 275 -12.86 -14.74 21.13
CA ALA A 275 -13.35 -14.21 22.40
C ALA A 275 -14.28 -15.21 23.13
N ALA A 276 -15.18 -15.89 22.40
CA ALA A 276 -16.11 -16.87 22.91
C ALA A 276 -15.42 -18.15 23.44
N HIS A 277 -14.32 -18.56 22.79
CA HIS A 277 -13.52 -19.68 23.29
C HIS A 277 -12.95 -19.37 24.68
N ARG A 278 -12.50 -18.14 24.91
CA ARG A 278 -12.03 -17.68 26.24
C ARG A 278 -13.15 -17.55 27.26
N ALA A 279 -14.31 -17.01 26.87
CA ALA A 279 -15.47 -16.87 27.75
C ALA A 279 -16.01 -18.22 28.20
N GLY A 280 -16.01 -19.23 27.35
CA GLY A 280 -16.46 -20.58 27.69
C GLY A 280 -15.53 -21.33 28.68
N ARG A 281 -14.29 -20.86 28.88
CA ARG A 281 -13.32 -21.44 29.83
C ARG A 281 -13.32 -20.77 31.19
N THR A 282 -14.11 -19.70 31.40
CA THR A 282 -14.25 -19.07 32.73
C THR A 282 -15.01 -20.01 33.65
N GLY A 283 -14.40 -20.37 34.81
CA GLY A 283 -15.03 -21.17 35.82
C GLY A 283 -16.15 -20.42 36.56
N PRO A 284 -17.16 -21.11 37.09
CA PRO A 284 -18.24 -20.47 37.87
C PRO A 284 -17.75 -19.73 39.12
N THR A 285 -16.64 -20.15 39.71
CA THR A 285 -16.01 -19.52 40.87
C THR A 285 -15.18 -18.26 40.53
N ALA A 286 -14.90 -18.00 39.27
CA ALA A 286 -14.16 -16.80 38.83
C ALA A 286 -14.91 -15.49 39.12
N VAL A 287 -16.23 -15.55 39.30
CA VAL A 287 -17.10 -14.41 39.68
C VAL A 287 -16.86 -13.97 41.12
N LEU A 288 -16.44 -14.89 42.00
CA LEU A 288 -16.22 -14.65 43.44
C LEU A 288 -14.80 -14.09 43.72
N ARG A 289 -13.87 -14.19 42.78
CA ARG A 289 -12.52 -13.67 42.88
C ARG A 289 -12.39 -12.30 42.24
N GLU A 290 -12.99 -11.30 42.88
CA GLU A 290 -12.94 -9.90 42.44
C GLU A 290 -11.53 -9.26 42.51
N ALA A 291 -10.60 -9.92 43.19
CA ALA A 291 -9.24 -9.42 43.50
C ALA A 291 -8.11 -10.09 42.67
N ASP A 292 -8.43 -10.94 41.70
CA ASP A 292 -7.38 -11.54 40.86
C ASP A 292 -6.84 -10.50 39.89
N VAL A 293 -5.75 -9.86 40.27
CA VAL A 293 -4.82 -9.14 39.40
C VAL A 293 -4.62 -9.99 38.14
N ASP A 294 -4.72 -9.34 36.95
CA ASP A 294 -4.51 -9.94 35.65
C ASP A 294 -3.22 -10.81 35.58
N ARG A 295 -3.27 -12.02 36.11
CA ARG A 295 -2.12 -12.95 36.13
C ARG A 295 -1.83 -13.48 34.73
N ASP A 296 -2.86 -13.74 33.93
CA ASP A 296 -2.72 -14.16 32.53
C ASP A 296 -2.89 -12.98 31.57
N VAL A 297 -1.90 -12.10 31.52
CA VAL A 297 -1.92 -10.88 30.68
C VAL A 297 -2.03 -11.22 29.21
N LEU A 298 -1.40 -12.30 28.74
CA LEU A 298 -1.36 -12.70 27.34
C LEU A 298 -1.65 -14.20 27.17
N PRO A 299 -2.78 -14.58 26.53
CA PRO A 299 -3.06 -15.98 26.20
C PRO A 299 -1.98 -16.58 25.31
N PRO A 300 -1.56 -17.85 25.48
CA PRO A 300 -0.46 -18.46 24.75
C PRO A 300 -0.67 -18.43 23.22
N GLY A 301 -1.88 -18.65 22.74
CA GLY A 301 -2.17 -18.55 21.30
C GLY A 301 -1.97 -17.14 20.73
N ARG A 302 -2.29 -16.08 21.48
CA ARG A 302 -2.03 -14.69 21.06
C ARG A 302 -0.53 -14.36 21.12
N ALA A 303 0.17 -14.89 22.13
CA ALA A 303 1.61 -14.74 22.25
C ALA A 303 2.35 -15.42 21.09
N LEU A 304 1.99 -16.67 20.79
CA LEU A 304 2.57 -17.44 19.68
C LEU A 304 2.29 -16.77 18.32
N LEU A 305 1.05 -16.33 18.07
CA LEU A 305 0.70 -15.64 16.85
C LEU A 305 1.47 -14.31 16.71
N GLY A 306 1.53 -13.50 17.77
CA GLY A 306 2.25 -12.24 17.77
C GLY A 306 3.75 -12.42 17.60
N ALA A 307 4.35 -13.37 18.31
CA ALA A 307 5.76 -13.72 18.16
C ALA A 307 6.06 -14.29 16.77
N GLY A 308 5.18 -15.14 16.23
CA GLY A 308 5.29 -15.69 14.88
C GLY A 308 5.23 -14.62 13.82
N LEU A 309 4.31 -13.65 13.91
CA LEU A 309 4.23 -12.51 12.97
C LEU A 309 5.47 -11.60 13.06
N LEU A 310 5.98 -11.32 14.27
CA LEU A 310 7.21 -10.55 14.42
C LEU A 310 8.42 -11.31 13.86
N ALA A 311 8.55 -12.59 14.18
CA ALA A 311 9.62 -13.43 13.67
C ALA A 311 9.57 -13.55 12.15
N ALA A 312 8.39 -13.77 11.59
CA ALA A 312 8.17 -13.80 10.13
C ALA A 312 8.49 -12.44 9.48
N GLY A 313 8.02 -11.33 10.07
CA GLY A 313 8.28 -9.98 9.57
C GLY A 313 9.77 -9.62 9.62
N LEU A 314 10.45 -9.87 10.74
CA LEU A 314 11.90 -9.64 10.88
C LEU A 314 12.70 -10.61 10.01
N GLY A 315 12.33 -11.89 9.99
CA GLY A 315 12.98 -12.88 9.15
C GLY A 315 12.89 -12.54 7.67
N LEU A 316 11.70 -12.15 7.20
CA LEU A 316 11.50 -11.72 5.81
C LEU A 316 12.25 -10.42 5.50
N LEU A 317 12.30 -9.47 6.46
CA LEU A 317 13.06 -8.24 6.31
C LEU A 317 14.56 -8.52 6.14
N LEU A 318 15.13 -9.37 7.02
CA LEU A 318 16.54 -9.75 6.97
C LEU A 318 16.84 -10.60 5.73
N TRP A 319 15.95 -11.51 5.36
CA TRP A 319 16.07 -12.30 4.14
C TRP A 319 16.12 -11.40 2.89
N THR A 320 15.14 -10.50 2.76
CA THR A 320 15.08 -9.57 1.63
C THR A 320 16.32 -8.66 1.60
N TYR A 321 16.76 -8.16 2.76
CA TYR A 321 17.97 -7.36 2.86
C TYR A 321 19.23 -8.14 2.40
N GLY A 322 19.34 -9.41 2.75
CA GLY A 322 20.50 -10.23 2.42
C GLY A 322 20.53 -10.78 1.00
N THR A 323 19.36 -10.99 0.38
CA THR A 323 19.25 -11.58 -0.97
C THR A 323 18.99 -10.56 -2.06
N GLU A 324 18.06 -9.63 -1.82
CA GLU A 324 17.61 -8.63 -2.80
C GLU A 324 17.36 -7.28 -2.10
N PRO A 325 18.41 -6.53 -1.70
CA PRO A 325 18.23 -5.27 -0.97
C PRO A 325 17.38 -4.24 -1.73
N GLU A 326 17.42 -4.25 -3.07
CA GLU A 326 16.57 -3.43 -3.94
C GLU A 326 15.08 -3.67 -3.77
N ALA A 327 14.69 -4.90 -3.41
CA ALA A 327 13.29 -5.24 -3.19
C ALA A 327 12.69 -4.44 -2.02
N LEU A 328 13.50 -3.98 -1.06
CA LEU A 328 13.06 -3.11 0.04
C LEU A 328 12.65 -1.71 -0.45
N LEU A 329 13.19 -1.25 -1.59
CA LEU A 329 12.82 0.02 -2.19
C LEU A 329 11.50 -0.07 -2.99
N LYS A 330 11.06 -1.30 -3.33
CA LYS A 330 9.84 -1.52 -4.10
C LYS A 330 8.61 -1.28 -3.24
N ARG A 331 7.63 -0.52 -3.77
CA ARG A 331 6.40 -0.14 -3.06
C ARG A 331 5.67 -1.33 -2.43
N LYS A 332 5.60 -2.45 -3.14
CA LYS A 332 4.97 -3.68 -2.66
C LYS A 332 5.58 -4.13 -1.33
N THR A 333 6.90 -4.14 -1.22
CA THR A 333 7.63 -4.63 -0.06
C THR A 333 7.49 -3.71 1.14
N TYR A 334 7.78 -2.40 0.98
CA TYR A 334 7.68 -1.46 2.11
C TYR A 334 6.24 -1.15 2.53
N THR A 335 5.22 -1.66 1.81
CA THR A 335 3.81 -1.59 2.23
C THR A 335 3.38 -2.85 2.98
N THR A 336 3.73 -4.05 2.48
CA THR A 336 3.22 -5.31 3.04
C THR A 336 4.03 -5.81 4.22
N LEU A 337 5.34 -5.66 4.17
CA LEU A 337 6.25 -6.17 5.20
C LEU A 337 6.03 -5.50 6.57
N PRO A 338 5.86 -4.16 6.68
CA PRO A 338 5.54 -3.52 7.95
C PRO A 338 4.25 -4.02 8.58
N MET A 339 3.25 -4.46 7.81
CA MET A 339 1.99 -4.96 8.36
C MET A 339 2.20 -6.17 9.26
N LEU A 340 3.15 -7.06 8.94
CA LEU A 340 3.51 -8.20 9.79
C LEU A 340 4.10 -7.73 11.12
N LEU A 341 5.02 -6.77 11.07
CA LEU A 341 5.66 -6.19 12.25
C LEU A 341 4.65 -5.44 13.13
N ILE A 342 3.81 -4.62 12.51
CA ILE A 342 2.74 -3.86 13.17
C ILE A 342 1.74 -4.82 13.82
N GLY A 343 1.28 -5.84 13.10
CA GLY A 343 0.36 -6.85 13.61
C GLY A 343 0.94 -7.62 14.78
N GLY A 344 2.19 -8.08 14.66
CA GLY A 344 2.92 -8.75 15.71
C GLY A 344 3.11 -7.88 16.96
N ALA A 345 3.58 -6.64 16.78
CA ALA A 345 3.75 -5.67 17.87
C ALA A 345 2.42 -5.35 18.58
N ALA A 346 1.34 -5.17 17.81
CA ALA A 346 0.01 -4.90 18.36
C ALA A 346 -0.58 -6.10 19.13
N LEU A 347 -0.31 -7.33 18.67
CA LEU A 347 -0.69 -8.54 19.43
C LEU A 347 0.11 -8.70 20.72
N LEU A 348 1.38 -8.34 20.70
CA LEU A 348 2.28 -8.40 21.86
C LEU A 348 2.26 -7.12 22.71
N ALA A 349 1.49 -6.10 22.33
CA ALA A 349 1.36 -4.85 23.10
C ALA A 349 1.12 -5.08 24.62
N PRO A 350 0.31 -6.05 25.09
CA PRO A 350 0.14 -6.28 26.53
C PRO A 350 1.45 -6.59 27.28
N LEU A 351 2.43 -7.22 26.64
CA LEU A 351 3.75 -7.47 27.27
C LEU A 351 4.58 -6.19 27.34
N LEU A 352 4.42 -5.32 26.35
CA LEU A 352 5.22 -4.11 26.18
C LEU A 352 4.68 -2.89 26.96
N VAL A 353 3.39 -2.91 27.34
CA VAL A 353 2.77 -1.79 28.07
C VAL A 353 3.51 -1.49 29.40
N ARG A 354 3.80 -2.51 30.21
CA ARG A 354 4.47 -2.30 31.52
C ARG A 354 5.86 -1.69 31.39
N PRO A 355 6.81 -2.23 30.59
CA PRO A 355 8.14 -1.66 30.47
C PRO A 355 8.10 -0.25 29.83
N VAL A 356 7.29 -0.06 28.77
CA VAL A 356 7.20 1.23 28.08
C VAL A 356 6.57 2.31 28.96
N ALA A 357 5.49 1.98 29.69
CA ALA A 357 4.85 2.92 30.64
C ALA A 357 5.77 3.37 31.78
N ARG A 358 6.78 2.56 32.15
CA ARG A 358 7.79 2.95 33.15
C ARG A 358 8.78 3.97 32.63
N LEU A 359 9.08 3.92 31.35
CA LEU A 359 10.04 4.82 30.68
C LEU A 359 9.42 6.17 30.30
N LEU A 360 8.09 6.21 30.08
CA LEU A 360 7.42 7.41 29.61
C LEU A 360 7.13 8.39 30.78
N PRO A 361 7.27 9.69 30.54
CA PRO A 361 6.84 10.70 31.49
C PRO A 361 5.31 10.68 31.65
N VAL A 362 4.84 10.77 32.87
CA VAL A 362 3.40 10.79 33.18
C VAL A 362 2.94 12.21 33.42
N PRO A 363 1.91 12.69 32.70
CA PRO A 363 1.34 14.00 32.94
C PRO A 363 0.75 14.10 34.34
N GLY A 364 1.05 15.18 35.08
CA GLY A 364 0.37 15.49 36.34
C GLY A 364 1.14 15.37 37.61
N GLY A 365 2.38 14.89 37.64
CA GLY A 365 3.24 14.81 38.83
C GLY A 365 2.58 14.40 40.14
N GLY A 366 3.36 14.11 41.18
CA GLY A 366 2.82 13.80 42.53
C GLY A 366 1.93 12.55 42.59
N ALA A 367 0.95 12.53 43.48
CA ALA A 367 0.08 11.40 43.75
C ALA A 367 -0.77 10.96 42.55
N VAL A 368 -1.23 11.92 41.73
CA VAL A 368 -2.03 11.60 40.51
C VAL A 368 -1.19 10.87 39.46
N GLY A 369 0.04 11.34 39.22
CA GLY A 369 0.94 10.67 38.26
C GLY A 369 1.33 9.26 38.68
N LEU A 370 1.55 9.06 39.99
CA LEU A 370 1.83 7.75 40.56
C LEU A 370 0.63 6.80 40.41
N LEU A 371 -0.58 7.31 40.66
CA LEU A 371 -1.84 6.57 40.49
C LEU A 371 -2.05 6.15 39.02
N VAL A 372 -1.86 7.10 38.09
CA VAL A 372 -1.96 6.85 36.64
C VAL A 372 -1.03 5.71 36.20
N ARG A 373 0.23 5.77 36.62
CA ARG A 373 1.23 4.73 36.29
C ARG A 373 0.90 3.38 36.91
N ALA A 374 0.50 3.38 38.20
CA ALA A 374 0.11 2.16 38.91
C ALA A 374 -1.13 1.51 38.25
N ASN A 375 -2.15 2.30 37.95
CA ASN A 375 -3.37 1.81 37.30
C ASN A 375 -3.11 1.31 35.88
N ALA A 376 -2.28 2.00 35.07
CA ALA A 376 -1.91 1.52 33.73
C ALA A 376 -1.15 0.19 33.78
N ALA A 377 -0.27 0.03 34.78
CA ALA A 377 0.48 -1.22 35.01
C ALA A 377 -0.39 -2.37 35.56
N ALA A 378 -1.41 -2.06 36.35
CA ALA A 378 -2.37 -3.03 36.86
C ALA A 378 -3.41 -3.45 35.83
N ALA A 379 -3.92 -2.51 35.02
CA ALA A 379 -4.95 -2.76 34.01
C ALA A 379 -4.36 -2.87 32.58
N VAL A 380 -3.33 -3.70 32.42
CA VAL A 380 -2.58 -3.87 31.16
C VAL A 380 -3.47 -4.17 29.96
N ARG A 381 -4.51 -4.98 30.12
CA ARG A 381 -5.44 -5.33 29.03
C ARG A 381 -6.20 -4.10 28.53
N ARG A 382 -6.64 -3.23 29.43
CA ARG A 382 -7.34 -1.99 29.08
C ARG A 382 -6.39 -1.01 28.39
N THR A 383 -5.20 -0.81 28.96
CA THR A 383 -4.18 0.07 28.39
C THR A 383 -3.75 -0.40 27.01
N SER A 384 -3.55 -1.72 26.83
CA SER A 384 -3.18 -2.28 25.51
C SER A 384 -4.31 -2.19 24.48
N ALA A 385 -5.58 -2.29 24.88
CA ALA A 385 -6.73 -2.14 23.98
C ALA A 385 -6.84 -0.72 23.40
N VAL A 386 -6.36 0.28 24.15
CA VAL A 386 -6.27 1.69 23.69
C VAL A 386 -4.97 1.91 22.91
N ALA A 387 -3.85 1.39 23.41
CA ALA A 387 -2.53 1.59 22.80
C ALA A 387 -2.40 0.90 21.42
N ALA A 388 -3.03 -0.25 21.20
CA ALA A 388 -2.85 -1.04 20.01
C ALA A 388 -3.40 -0.35 18.72
N PRO A 389 -4.60 0.24 18.68
CA PRO A 389 -5.04 1.03 17.50
C PRO A 389 -4.14 2.24 17.22
N VAL A 390 -3.66 2.91 18.28
CA VAL A 390 -2.73 4.05 18.14
C VAL A 390 -1.40 3.59 17.55
N LEU A 391 -0.84 2.48 18.05
CA LEU A 391 0.36 1.84 17.51
C LEU A 391 0.20 1.58 16.01
N VAL A 392 -0.90 0.94 15.60
CA VAL A 392 -1.18 0.62 14.20
C VAL A 392 -1.19 1.88 13.35
N THR A 393 -1.88 2.92 13.79
CA THR A 393 -1.99 4.17 13.02
C THR A 393 -0.67 4.91 12.91
N VAL A 394 0.04 5.08 14.03
CA VAL A 394 1.34 5.77 14.05
C VAL A 394 2.39 4.99 13.26
N ALA A 395 2.42 3.66 13.41
CA ALA A 395 3.36 2.82 12.67
C ALA A 395 3.06 2.80 11.17
N LEU A 396 1.80 2.73 10.75
CA LEU A 396 1.42 2.84 9.33
C LEU A 396 1.77 4.22 8.77
N ALA A 397 1.46 5.30 9.48
CA ALA A 397 1.84 6.65 9.08
C ALA A 397 3.37 6.73 8.94
N GLY A 398 4.11 6.33 9.97
CA GLY A 398 5.56 6.41 9.99
C GLY A 398 6.24 5.57 8.90
N THR A 399 5.82 4.32 8.74
CA THR A 399 6.44 3.40 7.76
C THR A 399 6.09 3.76 6.33
N LEU A 400 4.82 4.04 6.02
CA LEU A 400 4.38 4.31 4.64
C LEU A 400 4.91 5.66 4.14
N PHE A 401 4.75 6.73 4.94
CA PHE A 401 5.25 8.05 4.54
C PHE A 401 6.77 8.10 4.63
N GLY A 402 7.37 7.55 5.70
CA GLY A 402 8.80 7.55 5.88
C GLY A 402 9.53 6.78 4.79
N ALA A 403 9.07 5.56 4.44
CA ALA A 403 9.68 4.79 3.37
C ALA A 403 9.48 5.44 1.99
N SER A 404 8.25 5.89 1.70
CA SER A 404 7.94 6.58 0.43
C SER A 404 8.77 7.85 0.24
N GLU A 405 8.89 8.67 1.27
CA GLU A 405 9.65 9.91 1.25
C GLU A 405 11.16 9.66 1.17
N SER A 406 11.67 8.67 1.92
CA SER A 406 13.09 8.30 1.89
C SER A 406 13.51 7.79 0.51
N VAL A 407 12.73 6.89 -0.08
CA VAL A 407 13.00 6.39 -1.44
C VAL A 407 12.88 7.52 -2.47
N ALA A 408 11.87 8.41 -2.34
CA ALA A 408 11.70 9.53 -3.25
C ALA A 408 12.89 10.49 -3.18
N ARG A 409 13.37 10.83 -1.99
CA ARG A 409 14.55 11.69 -1.80
C ARG A 409 15.83 11.06 -2.32
N ALA A 410 16.03 9.74 -2.10
CA ALA A 410 17.17 9.03 -2.63
C ALA A 410 17.18 9.09 -4.16
N LYS A 411 16.04 8.81 -4.80
CA LYS A 411 15.86 8.92 -6.25
C LYS A 411 16.06 10.33 -6.78
N GLU A 412 15.55 11.33 -6.06
CA GLU A 412 15.71 12.75 -6.42
C GLU A 412 17.17 13.18 -6.37
N THR A 413 17.92 12.76 -5.33
CA THR A 413 19.34 13.06 -5.21
C THR A 413 20.14 12.42 -6.35
N GLU A 414 19.94 11.14 -6.64
CA GLU A 414 20.54 10.47 -7.80
C GLU A 414 20.14 11.11 -9.13
N ALA A 415 18.85 11.51 -9.28
CA ALA A 415 18.39 12.17 -10.48
C ALA A 415 19.09 13.51 -10.71
N ARG A 416 19.34 14.28 -9.64
CA ARG A 416 20.09 15.56 -9.72
C ARG A 416 21.54 15.33 -10.16
N GLU A 417 22.20 14.31 -9.61
CA GLU A 417 23.57 13.95 -10.01
C GLU A 417 23.63 13.51 -11.48
N ARG A 418 22.66 12.70 -11.94
CA ARG A 418 22.53 12.29 -13.35
C ARG A 418 22.18 13.47 -14.26
N THR A 419 21.29 14.37 -13.83
CA THR A 419 20.91 15.54 -14.64
C THR A 419 22.11 16.45 -14.90
N ALA A 420 22.98 16.63 -13.91
CA ALA A 420 24.22 17.37 -14.09
C ALA A 420 25.12 16.70 -15.14
N ALA A 421 25.28 15.38 -15.09
CA ALA A 421 26.04 14.61 -16.06
C ALA A 421 25.37 14.62 -17.45
N SER A 422 24.06 14.45 -17.52
CA SER A 422 23.28 14.43 -18.77
C SER A 422 23.26 15.79 -19.44
N TYR A 423 23.22 16.87 -18.69
CA TYR A 423 23.29 18.24 -19.21
C TYR A 423 24.64 18.51 -19.89
N ALA A 424 25.72 18.08 -19.24
CA ALA A 424 27.07 18.27 -19.76
C ALA A 424 27.31 17.45 -21.05
N ALA A 425 26.69 16.30 -21.20
CA ALA A 425 26.88 15.35 -22.30
C ALA A 425 25.76 15.39 -23.37
N GLU A 426 24.81 16.34 -23.30
CA GLU A 426 23.62 16.40 -24.15
C GLU A 426 22.87 15.03 -24.23
N ALA A 427 22.83 14.30 -23.13
CA ALA A 427 22.22 12.98 -23.09
C ALA A 427 20.69 13.09 -23.05
N GLY A 428 19.99 12.28 -23.86
CA GLY A 428 18.54 12.18 -23.90
C GLY A 428 18.01 10.81 -23.43
N PRO A 429 16.77 10.74 -22.93
CA PRO A 429 16.17 9.47 -22.55
C PRO A 429 15.89 8.58 -23.77
N THR A 430 16.15 7.29 -23.63
CA THR A 430 15.85 6.25 -24.62
C THR A 430 15.52 4.95 -23.91
N SER A 431 15.13 3.91 -24.64
CA SER A 431 14.98 2.56 -24.12
C SER A 431 15.87 1.58 -24.87
N LEU A 432 16.34 0.59 -24.16
CA LEU A 432 17.06 -0.54 -24.74
C LEU A 432 16.41 -1.84 -24.27
N PHE A 433 16.36 -2.81 -25.19
CA PHE A 433 15.95 -4.15 -24.83
C PHE A 433 17.21 -5.03 -24.81
N VAL A 434 17.45 -5.67 -23.71
CA VAL A 434 18.67 -6.44 -23.47
C VAL A 434 18.28 -7.90 -23.26
N ARG A 435 19.01 -8.78 -23.89
CA ARG A 435 18.91 -10.21 -23.60
C ARG A 435 19.56 -10.51 -22.27
N ASP A 436 18.75 -10.78 -21.27
CA ASP A 436 19.17 -11.15 -19.94
C ASP A 436 19.23 -12.69 -19.85
N GLY A 437 20.45 -13.19 -19.84
CA GLY A 437 20.69 -14.62 -19.95
C GLY A 437 20.16 -15.25 -21.24
N ARG A 438 19.60 -16.47 -21.10
CA ARG A 438 19.00 -17.23 -22.22
C ARG A 438 17.47 -17.18 -22.23
N GLU A 439 16.87 -16.71 -21.14
CA GLU A 439 15.45 -16.94 -20.84
C GLU A 439 14.58 -15.69 -20.89
N ALA A 440 15.17 -14.48 -20.91
CA ALA A 440 14.44 -13.24 -20.84
C ALA A 440 14.97 -12.15 -21.78
N VAL A 441 14.08 -11.26 -22.19
CA VAL A 441 14.42 -9.95 -22.76
C VAL A 441 13.83 -8.89 -21.83
N VAL A 442 14.69 -8.02 -21.30
CA VAL A 442 14.34 -6.99 -20.33
C VAL A 442 14.43 -5.63 -21.01
N LYS A 443 13.44 -4.79 -20.79
CA LYS A 443 13.44 -3.39 -21.24
C LYS A 443 14.06 -2.53 -20.16
N TYR A 444 15.14 -1.85 -20.49
CA TYR A 444 15.81 -0.88 -19.63
C TYR A 444 15.58 0.54 -20.12
N ARG A 445 15.38 1.46 -19.19
CA ARG A 445 15.49 2.90 -19.49
C ARG A 445 16.96 3.24 -19.65
N ALA A 446 17.32 3.78 -20.80
CA ALA A 446 18.68 4.11 -21.16
C ALA A 446 18.83 5.61 -21.42
N HIS A 447 20.05 6.06 -21.50
CA HIS A 447 20.40 7.43 -21.86
C HIS A 447 21.32 7.45 -23.08
N ALA A 448 20.94 8.24 -24.11
CA ALA A 448 21.73 8.43 -25.31
C ALA A 448 22.69 9.62 -25.14
N VAL A 449 23.96 9.38 -25.10
CA VAL A 449 25.03 10.37 -24.90
C VAL A 449 25.45 10.91 -26.26
N ALA A 450 25.41 12.23 -26.46
CA ALA A 450 25.84 12.87 -27.68
C ALA A 450 27.35 13.15 -27.69
N ASP A 451 27.92 13.52 -26.55
CA ASP A 451 29.36 13.78 -26.37
C ASP A 451 29.94 12.81 -25.31
N PRO A 452 30.48 11.66 -25.73
CA PRO A 452 31.09 10.69 -24.80
C PRO A 452 32.31 11.24 -24.05
N ALA A 453 33.11 12.11 -24.66
CA ALA A 453 34.29 12.68 -24.02
C ALA A 453 33.91 13.64 -22.88
N GLY A 454 32.99 14.58 -23.18
CA GLY A 454 32.45 15.48 -22.15
C GLY A 454 31.67 14.72 -21.06
N PHE A 455 31.00 13.63 -21.42
CA PHE A 455 30.36 12.76 -20.45
C PHE A 455 31.36 12.13 -19.47
N ALA A 456 32.46 11.56 -19.97
CA ALA A 456 33.48 10.93 -19.14
C ALA A 456 34.15 11.93 -18.18
N GLU A 457 34.38 13.18 -18.64
CA GLU A 457 35.02 14.22 -17.83
C GLU A 457 34.10 14.79 -16.74
N LEU A 458 32.80 14.97 -17.05
CA LEU A 458 31.86 15.72 -16.21
C LEU A 458 30.91 14.81 -15.41
N ALA A 459 30.70 13.56 -15.83
CA ALA A 459 29.79 12.64 -15.14
C ALA A 459 30.40 12.10 -13.84
N ARG A 460 29.80 12.47 -12.72
CA ARG A 460 30.13 11.94 -11.39
C ARG A 460 29.22 10.75 -11.04
N LEU A 461 29.30 9.70 -11.87
CA LEU A 461 28.50 8.49 -11.63
C LEU A 461 29.28 7.49 -10.76
N PRO A 462 28.59 6.66 -9.96
CA PRO A 462 29.24 5.67 -9.10
C PRO A 462 29.76 4.48 -9.93
N VAL A 463 30.94 4.61 -10.54
CA VAL A 463 31.58 3.56 -11.33
C VAL A 463 32.17 2.50 -10.38
N VAL A 464 31.77 1.24 -10.59
CA VAL A 464 32.28 0.07 -9.86
C VAL A 464 33.44 -0.59 -10.60
N ALA A 465 33.39 -0.62 -11.93
CA ALA A 465 34.42 -1.20 -12.78
C ALA A 465 34.44 -0.53 -14.15
N GLY A 466 35.62 -0.51 -14.80
CA GLY A 466 35.82 0.10 -16.11
C GLY A 466 35.99 1.62 -16.05
N ASP A 467 35.92 2.26 -17.21
CA ASP A 467 36.05 3.71 -17.34
C ASP A 467 34.95 4.25 -18.26
N LEU A 468 34.39 5.41 -17.94
CA LEU A 468 33.38 6.09 -18.76
C LEU A 468 33.99 6.64 -20.05
N ALA A 469 35.32 6.88 -20.07
CA ALA A 469 36.06 7.30 -21.24
C ALA A 469 36.10 6.27 -22.39
N ASP A 470 35.87 4.99 -22.04
CA ASP A 470 35.80 3.88 -23.00
C ASP A 470 34.44 3.77 -23.73
N LEU A 471 33.51 4.70 -23.46
CA LEU A 471 32.20 4.72 -24.13
C LEU A 471 32.35 5.19 -25.57
N ASP A 472 32.06 4.31 -26.52
CA ASP A 472 32.04 4.54 -27.95
C ASP A 472 30.77 3.97 -28.61
N ASP A 473 30.66 4.07 -29.95
CA ASP A 473 29.52 3.56 -30.71
C ASP A 473 29.36 2.04 -30.70
N ARG A 474 30.32 1.30 -30.17
CA ARG A 474 30.32 -0.17 -30.06
C ARG A 474 30.29 -0.64 -28.61
N SER A 475 30.12 0.27 -27.68
CA SER A 475 30.14 -0.04 -26.26
C SER A 475 28.90 0.49 -25.52
N ILE A 476 28.73 0.00 -24.32
CA ILE A 476 27.62 0.32 -23.41
C ILE A 476 28.14 0.45 -21.98
N VAL A 477 27.68 1.44 -21.27
CA VAL A 477 27.83 1.51 -19.82
C VAL A 477 26.61 0.87 -19.19
N VAL A 478 26.80 -0.16 -18.37
CA VAL A 478 25.74 -0.92 -17.72
C VAL A 478 25.73 -0.67 -16.20
N ASN A 479 24.73 -1.15 -15.50
CA ASN A 479 24.74 -1.17 -14.04
C ASN A 479 24.81 -2.61 -13.52
N GLU A 480 24.93 -2.77 -12.21
CA GLU A 480 25.02 -4.09 -11.55
C GLU A 480 23.76 -4.95 -11.69
N GLU A 481 22.66 -4.45 -12.26
CA GLU A 481 21.45 -5.22 -12.55
C GLU A 481 21.59 -6.14 -13.76
N PHE A 482 22.54 -5.82 -14.65
CA PHE A 482 22.79 -6.63 -15.84
C PHE A 482 23.43 -7.98 -15.45
N GLU A 483 22.97 -9.08 -16.06
CA GLU A 483 23.59 -10.38 -15.88
C GLU A 483 25.02 -10.38 -16.42
N ARG A 484 25.22 -9.81 -17.63
CA ARG A 484 26.52 -9.60 -18.25
C ARG A 484 27.05 -8.21 -17.89
N ARG A 485 27.85 -8.16 -16.84
CA ARG A 485 28.37 -6.91 -16.25
C ARG A 485 29.89 -6.89 -16.08
N ARG A 486 30.59 -7.75 -16.80
CA ARG A 486 32.07 -7.69 -16.77
C ARG A 486 32.54 -6.75 -17.87
N VAL A 487 33.46 -5.85 -17.54
CA VAL A 487 34.11 -4.97 -18.51
C VAL A 487 34.75 -5.81 -19.64
N GLY A 488 34.47 -5.43 -20.89
CA GLY A 488 34.91 -6.15 -22.08
C GLY A 488 33.99 -7.28 -22.55
N GLU A 489 32.96 -7.63 -21.81
CA GLU A 489 31.95 -8.64 -22.19
C GLU A 489 30.96 -8.05 -23.21
N ASP A 490 30.52 -8.87 -24.18
CA ASP A 490 29.52 -8.46 -25.18
C ASP A 490 28.10 -8.67 -24.67
N VAL A 491 27.27 -7.66 -24.84
CA VAL A 491 25.83 -7.65 -24.54
C VAL A 491 25.03 -7.52 -25.83
N GLU A 492 24.00 -8.33 -26.02
CA GLU A 492 23.09 -8.28 -27.13
C GLU A 492 21.92 -7.33 -26.81
N VAL A 493 21.77 -6.27 -27.64
CA VAL A 493 20.85 -5.17 -27.38
C VAL A 493 19.98 -4.89 -28.60
N TRP A 494 18.68 -4.64 -28.40
CA TRP A 494 17.80 -4.04 -29.40
C TRP A 494 17.52 -2.59 -29.02
N ARG A 495 17.45 -1.70 -30.02
CA ARG A 495 17.20 -0.28 -29.82
C ARG A 495 15.73 -0.02 -29.45
N ALA A 496 15.42 1.23 -29.09
CA ALA A 496 14.06 1.66 -28.70
C ALA A 496 12.99 1.40 -29.77
N ASP A 497 13.39 1.43 -31.05
CA ASP A 497 12.55 1.13 -32.21
C ASP A 497 12.42 -0.37 -32.51
N GLY A 498 13.02 -1.24 -31.71
CA GLY A 498 13.04 -2.68 -31.92
C GLY A 498 14.06 -3.15 -32.95
N SER A 499 14.86 -2.26 -33.55
CA SER A 499 15.92 -2.63 -34.50
C SER A 499 17.10 -3.31 -33.78
N GLY A 500 17.69 -4.29 -34.40
CA GLY A 500 18.80 -5.09 -33.86
C GLY A 500 18.62 -6.58 -34.12
N PRO A 501 19.33 -7.49 -33.43
CA PRO A 501 20.23 -7.20 -32.29
C PRO A 501 21.56 -6.59 -32.69
N VAL A 502 22.08 -5.73 -31.84
CA VAL A 502 23.44 -5.18 -31.93
C VAL A 502 24.24 -5.71 -30.75
N ARG A 503 25.50 -6.06 -30.99
CA ARG A 503 26.42 -6.47 -29.91
C ARG A 503 27.23 -5.26 -29.48
N LEU A 504 27.12 -4.93 -28.18
CA LEU A 504 27.84 -3.84 -27.56
C LEU A 504 28.75 -4.39 -26.47
N ARG A 505 29.99 -3.90 -26.41
CA ARG A 505 30.95 -4.26 -25.38
C ARG A 505 30.73 -3.43 -24.13
N VAL A 506 30.74 -4.03 -22.95
CA VAL A 506 30.64 -3.32 -21.67
C VAL A 506 31.91 -2.49 -21.46
N ALA A 507 31.79 -1.16 -21.45
CA ALA A 507 32.84 -0.21 -21.17
C ALA A 507 33.02 0.03 -19.68
N ALA A 508 31.94 0.27 -18.97
CA ALA A 508 31.94 0.49 -17.53
C ALA A 508 30.70 -0.11 -16.86
N VAL A 509 30.81 -0.38 -15.56
CA VAL A 509 29.73 -0.88 -14.72
C VAL A 509 29.49 0.14 -13.62
N LEU A 510 28.25 0.61 -13.50
CA LEU A 510 27.80 1.51 -12.44
C LEU A 510 27.22 0.74 -11.27
N ALA A 511 27.33 1.30 -10.07
CA ALA A 511 26.59 0.79 -8.93
C ALA A 511 25.08 0.83 -9.20
N ARG A 512 24.35 -0.12 -8.60
CA ARG A 512 22.90 -0.27 -8.80
C ARG A 512 22.12 0.97 -8.40
N GLY A 513 22.48 1.59 -7.28
CA GLY A 513 21.79 2.76 -6.77
C GLY A 513 20.32 2.46 -6.43
N THR A 514 19.42 3.41 -6.72
CA THR A 514 17.98 3.23 -6.53
C THR A 514 17.29 2.45 -7.66
N GLY A 515 18.06 1.93 -8.63
CA GLY A 515 17.55 1.21 -9.80
C GLY A 515 17.25 2.09 -11.01
N ASP A 516 17.52 3.39 -10.94
CA ASP A 516 17.36 4.33 -12.05
C ASP A 516 18.71 4.71 -12.72
N ASN A 517 19.84 4.10 -12.30
CA ASN A 517 21.14 4.19 -12.97
C ASN A 517 21.12 3.33 -14.24
N GLY A 518 20.28 3.73 -15.21
CA GLY A 518 20.09 3.00 -16.46
C GLY A 518 21.36 2.92 -17.32
N PRO A 519 21.38 2.05 -18.33
CA PRO A 519 22.50 1.98 -19.24
C PRO A 519 22.69 3.29 -20.04
N TYR A 520 23.95 3.57 -20.37
CA TYR A 520 24.29 4.69 -21.26
C TYR A 520 24.86 4.13 -22.55
N VAL A 521 24.43 4.69 -23.68
CA VAL A 521 24.91 4.39 -25.03
C VAL A 521 25.14 5.69 -25.78
N THR A 522 25.91 5.65 -26.86
CA THR A 522 26.04 6.81 -27.71
C THR A 522 24.77 7.05 -28.54
N ARG A 523 24.62 8.25 -29.07
CA ARG A 523 23.47 8.64 -29.92
C ARG A 523 23.34 7.76 -31.16
N ALA A 524 24.43 7.20 -31.68
CA ALA A 524 24.42 6.25 -32.79
C ALA A 524 23.59 4.98 -32.48
N GLN A 525 23.51 4.58 -31.21
CA GLN A 525 22.73 3.43 -30.77
C GLN A 525 21.30 3.79 -30.32
N ALA A 526 20.92 5.06 -30.36
CA ALA A 526 19.61 5.55 -29.96
C ALA A 526 19.02 6.50 -31.00
N PRO A 527 18.70 6.01 -32.23
CA PRO A 527 18.09 6.80 -33.26
C PRO A 527 16.72 7.34 -32.77
N GLY A 528 16.48 8.64 -32.90
CA GLY A 528 15.24 9.28 -32.45
C GLY A 528 15.20 9.65 -30.96
N ALA A 529 16.27 9.46 -30.20
CA ALA A 529 16.39 10.06 -28.88
C ALA A 529 16.37 11.59 -29.03
N THR A 530 15.30 12.20 -28.59
CA THR A 530 15.21 13.67 -28.52
C THR A 530 16.12 14.13 -27.38
N SER A 531 17.06 15.02 -27.72
CA SER A 531 17.67 15.83 -26.67
C SER A 531 16.58 16.75 -26.13
N ASP A 532 15.84 16.28 -25.14
CA ASP A 532 15.15 17.22 -24.26
C ASP A 532 16.29 18.01 -23.60
N ARG A 533 16.58 19.18 -24.16
CA ARG A 533 17.38 20.18 -23.47
C ARG A 533 16.63 20.52 -22.21
N LEU A 534 16.91 19.77 -21.14
CA LEU A 534 16.58 20.20 -19.80
C LEU A 534 17.33 21.50 -19.63
N GLY A 535 16.67 22.65 -19.85
CA GLY A 535 17.29 23.95 -19.65
C GLY A 535 17.89 24.02 -18.24
N PRO A 536 18.91 24.85 -18.01
CA PRO A 536 19.43 25.06 -16.67
C PRO A 536 18.29 25.54 -15.79
N GLY A 537 17.83 24.72 -14.89
CA GLY A 537 16.66 24.96 -14.04
C GLY A 537 15.44 24.09 -14.30
N ALA A 538 15.51 23.10 -15.20
CA ALA A 538 14.48 22.07 -15.26
C ALA A 538 14.49 21.30 -13.94
N GLU A 539 13.61 21.70 -13.04
CA GLU A 539 13.41 20.95 -11.79
C GLU A 539 12.98 19.52 -12.16
N PRO A 540 13.58 18.50 -11.53
CA PRO A 540 13.08 17.14 -11.65
C PRO A 540 11.59 17.18 -11.36
N ARG A 541 10.75 16.64 -12.24
CA ARG A 541 9.30 16.59 -12.02
C ARG A 541 9.06 16.09 -10.61
N PRO A 542 8.26 16.80 -9.78
CA PRO A 542 8.06 16.45 -8.39
C PRO A 542 7.60 15.01 -8.32
N VAL A 543 8.47 14.15 -7.76
CA VAL A 543 8.22 12.72 -7.67
C VAL A 543 6.94 12.55 -6.86
N ASN A 544 5.83 12.26 -7.57
CA ASN A 544 4.60 11.72 -7.03
C ASN A 544 3.78 12.57 -6.03
N GLN A 545 3.31 13.76 -6.42
CA GLN A 545 2.18 14.39 -5.73
C GLN A 545 0.97 13.43 -5.66
N ALA A 546 0.74 12.66 -6.71
CA ALA A 546 -0.25 11.60 -6.79
C ALA A 546 -0.08 10.55 -5.68
N ALA A 547 1.12 10.01 -5.50
CA ALA A 547 1.39 9.01 -4.47
C ALA A 547 1.25 9.60 -3.05
N ARG A 548 1.73 10.83 -2.81
CA ARG A 548 1.56 11.54 -1.53
C ARG A 548 0.08 11.79 -1.22
N THR A 549 -0.70 12.17 -2.23
CA THR A 549 -2.15 12.37 -2.07
C THR A 549 -2.85 11.06 -1.75
N GLY A 550 -2.53 9.97 -2.44
CA GLY A 550 -3.05 8.63 -2.14
C GLY A 550 -2.70 8.17 -0.72
N LEU A 551 -1.45 8.37 -0.27
CA LEU A 551 -1.03 8.05 1.09
C LEU A 551 -1.76 8.90 2.15
N ARG A 552 -1.99 10.21 1.90
CA ARG A 552 -2.76 11.08 2.83
C ARG A 552 -4.21 10.63 2.95
N LEU A 553 -4.84 10.25 1.84
CA LEU A 553 -6.19 9.67 1.86
C LEU A 553 -6.21 8.38 2.69
N LEU A 554 -5.25 7.49 2.49
CA LEU A 554 -5.12 6.25 3.23
C LEU A 554 -4.90 6.51 4.73
N LEU A 555 -4.06 7.47 5.09
CA LEU A 555 -3.87 7.88 6.49
C LEU A 555 -5.16 8.46 7.09
N GLY A 556 -5.87 9.31 6.35
CA GLY A 556 -7.16 9.87 6.80
C GLY A 556 -8.18 8.80 7.14
N ILE A 557 -8.28 7.77 6.30
CA ILE A 557 -9.14 6.61 6.51
C ILE A 557 -8.70 5.80 7.73
N THR A 558 -7.42 5.48 7.83
CA THR A 558 -6.85 4.75 8.98
C THR A 558 -7.08 5.51 10.28
N LEU A 559 -6.91 6.82 10.24
CA LEU A 559 -7.15 7.70 11.38
C LEU A 559 -8.62 7.71 11.79
N LEU A 560 -9.56 7.77 10.82
CA LEU A 560 -10.99 7.68 11.10
C LEU A 560 -11.35 6.37 11.81
N TYR A 561 -10.79 5.24 11.34
CA TYR A 561 -10.95 3.96 12.03
C TYR A 561 -10.43 4.00 13.45
N THR A 562 -9.25 4.55 13.64
CA THR A 562 -8.62 4.62 14.96
C THR A 562 -9.42 5.52 15.90
N VAL A 563 -9.94 6.64 15.42
CA VAL A 563 -10.84 7.51 16.18
C VAL A 563 -12.07 6.75 16.67
N ILE A 564 -12.72 5.98 15.81
CA ILE A 564 -13.90 5.19 16.18
C ILE A 564 -13.54 4.08 17.15
N ALA A 565 -12.45 3.34 16.90
CA ALA A 565 -11.99 2.28 17.77
C ALA A 565 -11.62 2.82 19.15
N LEU A 566 -10.90 3.93 19.20
CA LEU A 566 -10.44 4.58 20.42
C LEU A 566 -11.62 5.14 21.22
N ALA A 567 -12.51 5.89 20.55
CA ALA A 567 -13.70 6.44 21.17
C ALA A 567 -14.60 5.35 21.74
N SER A 568 -14.92 4.31 20.96
CA SER A 568 -15.77 3.21 21.42
C SER A 568 -15.14 2.43 22.60
N THR A 569 -13.84 2.16 22.53
CA THR A 569 -13.12 1.45 23.60
C THR A 569 -13.07 2.26 24.89
N LEU A 570 -12.78 3.56 24.81
CA LEU A 570 -12.71 4.42 25.98
C LEU A 570 -14.08 4.72 26.57
N LEU A 571 -15.11 4.95 25.75
CA LEU A 571 -16.49 5.12 26.23
C LEU A 571 -16.98 3.87 26.99
N MET A 572 -16.71 2.68 26.45
CA MET A 572 -17.02 1.43 27.15
C MET A 572 -16.21 1.26 28.43
N ALA A 573 -14.90 1.54 28.39
CA ALA A 573 -14.01 1.40 29.53
C ALA A 573 -14.38 2.37 30.68
N THR A 574 -14.79 3.57 30.37
CA THR A 574 -15.16 4.60 31.38
C THR A 574 -16.56 4.37 31.96
N SER A 575 -17.50 3.84 31.16
CA SER A 575 -18.87 3.57 31.64
C SER A 575 -18.93 2.54 32.78
N VAL A 576 -17.97 1.62 32.85
CA VAL A 576 -17.90 0.55 33.89
C VAL A 576 -17.17 1.04 35.17
N ARG A 577 -16.53 2.21 35.14
CA ARG A 577 -15.71 2.70 36.27
C ARG A 577 -16.47 3.52 37.33
N GLY A 578 -17.79 3.55 37.30
CA GLY A 578 -18.58 4.31 38.25
C GLY A 578 -18.24 4.01 39.72
N THR A 579 -18.08 2.73 40.07
CA THR A 579 -17.71 2.26 41.41
C THR A 579 -16.28 2.67 41.80
N GLU A 580 -15.30 2.58 40.90
CA GLU A 580 -13.91 3.00 41.14
C GLU A 580 -13.84 4.51 41.38
N LEU A 581 -14.54 5.31 40.57
CA LEU A 581 -14.59 6.77 40.72
C LEU A 581 -15.31 7.18 41.99
N ALA A 582 -16.38 6.47 42.39
CA ALA A 582 -17.06 6.69 43.67
C ALA A 582 -16.14 6.37 44.85
N ALA A 583 -15.39 5.27 44.79
CA ALA A 583 -14.42 4.91 45.84
C ALA A 583 -13.30 5.96 45.98
N LEU A 584 -12.77 6.48 44.89
CA LEU A 584 -11.78 7.57 44.93
C LEU A 584 -12.35 8.84 45.59
N ARG A 585 -13.61 9.16 45.34
CA ARG A 585 -14.28 10.31 45.95
C ARG A 585 -14.52 10.09 47.43
N LEU A 586 -14.90 8.91 47.84
CA LEU A 586 -15.04 8.53 49.25
C LEU A 586 -13.68 8.60 49.96
N ALA A 587 -12.58 8.31 49.27
CA ALA A 587 -11.22 8.51 49.78
C ALA A 587 -10.74 9.98 49.79
N GLY A 588 -11.62 10.95 49.44
CA GLY A 588 -11.31 12.38 49.50
C GLY A 588 -10.76 13.01 48.21
N ALA A 589 -10.74 12.25 47.11
CA ALA A 589 -10.29 12.83 45.85
C ALA A 589 -11.28 13.87 45.30
N THR A 590 -10.76 15.03 44.84
CA THR A 590 -11.57 16.04 44.17
C THR A 590 -12.00 15.57 42.78
N ARG A 591 -13.09 16.17 42.24
CA ARG A 591 -13.55 15.88 40.86
C ARG A 591 -12.43 16.12 39.82
N ALA A 592 -11.65 17.17 40.00
CA ALA A 592 -10.54 17.49 39.12
C ALA A 592 -9.41 16.43 39.18
N GLN A 593 -9.14 15.88 40.35
CA GLN A 593 -8.14 14.82 40.51
C GLN A 593 -8.63 13.51 39.87
N ALA A 594 -9.88 13.13 40.08
CA ALA A 594 -10.48 11.95 39.44
C ALA A 594 -10.46 12.07 37.90
N LEU A 595 -10.83 13.24 37.37
CA LEU A 595 -10.80 13.53 35.93
C LEU A 595 -9.38 13.47 35.37
N ARG A 596 -8.41 14.13 36.06
CA ARG A 596 -6.98 14.09 35.66
C ARG A 596 -6.43 12.65 35.69
N ALA A 597 -6.84 11.81 36.64
CA ALA A 597 -6.42 10.42 36.67
C ALA A 597 -6.91 9.64 35.46
N VAL A 598 -8.20 9.75 35.11
CA VAL A 598 -8.80 9.04 33.97
C VAL A 598 -8.22 9.51 32.63
N THR A 599 -8.10 10.83 32.44
CA THR A 599 -7.52 11.40 31.22
C THR A 599 -6.02 11.11 31.11
N GLY A 600 -5.29 11.13 32.24
CA GLY A 600 -3.88 10.77 32.32
C GLY A 600 -3.62 9.32 31.94
N GLU A 601 -4.46 8.38 32.37
CA GLU A 601 -4.39 6.99 31.96
C GLU A 601 -4.61 6.84 30.44
N ALA A 602 -5.59 7.54 29.87
CA ALA A 602 -5.88 7.50 28.45
C ALA A 602 -4.70 8.09 27.63
N LEU A 603 -4.15 9.23 28.06
CA LEU A 603 -2.96 9.82 27.43
C LEU A 603 -1.72 8.94 27.53
N LEU A 604 -1.50 8.29 28.68
CA LEU A 604 -0.39 7.34 28.84
C LEU A 604 -0.55 6.14 27.88
N ALA A 605 -1.76 5.62 27.71
CA ALA A 605 -2.01 4.55 26.75
C ALA A 605 -1.73 5.00 25.30
N VAL A 606 -2.11 6.23 24.93
CA VAL A 606 -1.77 6.82 23.61
C VAL A 606 -0.26 6.98 23.48
N ALA A 607 0.43 7.48 24.50
CA ALA A 607 1.88 7.64 24.47
C ALA A 607 2.61 6.28 24.32
N VAL A 608 2.14 5.22 25.00
CA VAL A 608 2.66 3.86 24.82
C VAL A 608 2.45 3.39 23.39
N GLY A 609 1.25 3.55 22.82
CA GLY A 609 0.95 3.19 21.44
C GLY A 609 1.83 3.95 20.43
N THR A 610 2.02 5.25 20.64
CA THR A 610 2.89 6.09 19.83
C THR A 610 4.35 5.63 19.91
N ALA A 611 4.88 5.38 21.09
CA ALA A 611 6.26 4.93 21.28
C ALA A 611 6.52 3.58 20.57
N LEU A 612 5.60 2.64 20.72
CA LEU A 612 5.68 1.34 20.03
C LEU A 612 5.55 1.49 18.51
N GLY A 613 4.67 2.37 18.04
CA GLY A 613 4.52 2.68 16.62
C GLY A 613 5.79 3.27 16.02
N LEU A 614 6.40 4.23 16.72
CA LEU A 614 7.68 4.82 16.31
C LEU A 614 8.83 3.80 16.33
N ALA A 615 8.84 2.86 17.30
CA ALA A 615 9.85 1.78 17.32
C ALA A 615 9.76 0.87 16.09
N VAL A 616 8.55 0.50 15.66
CA VAL A 616 8.34 -0.27 14.42
C VAL A 616 8.78 0.57 13.21
N THR A 617 8.44 1.85 13.17
CA THR A 617 8.86 2.77 12.11
C THR A 617 10.39 2.83 12.02
N ALA A 618 11.07 3.00 13.15
CA ALA A 618 12.53 3.06 13.22
C ALA A 618 13.18 1.77 12.70
N ALA A 619 12.63 0.60 13.05
CA ALA A 619 13.13 -0.69 12.57
C ALA A 619 13.02 -0.81 11.04
N VAL A 620 11.87 -0.43 10.46
CA VAL A 620 11.63 -0.50 9.01
C VAL A 620 12.49 0.51 8.24
N LEU A 621 12.55 1.76 8.71
CA LEU A 621 13.38 2.80 8.07
C LEU A 621 14.87 2.52 8.25
N GLY A 622 15.29 1.94 9.38
CA GLY A 622 16.65 1.49 9.59
C GLY A 622 17.09 0.43 8.58
N ALA A 623 16.22 -0.57 8.34
CA ALA A 623 16.48 -1.58 7.31
C ALA A 623 16.51 -0.99 5.89
N LEU A 624 15.61 -0.03 5.59
CA LEU A 624 15.62 0.69 4.31
C LEU A 624 16.93 1.50 4.14
N GLY A 625 17.38 2.19 5.19
CA GLY A 625 18.63 2.93 5.17
C GLY A 625 19.84 2.01 4.96
N ALA A 626 19.87 0.85 5.61
CA ALA A 626 20.89 -0.16 5.40
C ALA A 626 20.87 -0.67 3.94
N ALA A 627 19.68 -0.91 3.36
CA ALA A 627 19.55 -1.31 1.97
C ALA A 627 20.06 -0.24 0.99
N LEU A 628 19.72 1.04 1.22
CA LEU A 628 20.23 2.16 0.41
C LEU A 628 21.75 2.22 0.48
N ALA A 629 22.35 2.03 1.67
CA ALA A 629 23.80 2.03 1.84
C ALA A 629 24.48 0.87 1.08
N THR A 630 23.90 -0.35 1.11
CA THR A 630 24.44 -1.51 0.38
C THR A 630 24.35 -1.35 -1.13
N LEU A 631 23.34 -0.59 -1.61
CA LEU A 631 23.16 -0.30 -3.04
C LEU A 631 23.99 0.90 -3.52
N SER A 632 24.83 1.47 -2.67
CA SER A 632 25.58 2.72 -2.93
C SER A 632 24.66 3.89 -3.33
N ALA A 633 23.41 3.87 -2.86
CA ALA A 633 22.45 4.93 -3.06
C ALA A 633 22.53 5.98 -1.93
N PRO A 634 22.15 7.24 -2.18
CA PRO A 634 22.13 8.27 -1.14
C PRO A 634 21.22 7.88 0.03
N VAL A 635 21.81 7.81 1.25
CA VAL A 635 21.05 7.46 2.46
C VAL A 635 20.33 8.69 2.99
N THR A 636 19.13 8.96 2.48
CA THR A 636 18.28 10.10 2.86
C THR A 636 17.05 9.61 3.61
N LEU A 637 17.21 9.29 4.91
CA LEU A 637 16.07 8.88 5.74
C LEU A 637 15.20 10.08 6.13
N ALA A 638 13.91 9.97 5.86
CA ALA A 638 12.91 10.95 6.23
C ALA A 638 11.97 10.38 7.29
N LEU A 639 12.02 10.94 8.49
CA LEU A 639 11.01 10.67 9.52
C LEU A 639 9.84 11.62 9.31
N PRO A 640 8.62 11.12 9.04
CA PRO A 640 7.44 11.95 8.77
C PRO A 640 6.83 12.47 10.10
N TRP A 641 7.54 13.39 10.75
CA TRP A 641 7.12 13.94 12.05
C TRP A 641 5.76 14.66 12.01
N ALA A 642 5.43 15.30 10.87
CA ALA A 642 4.17 15.99 10.70
C ALA A 642 3.00 15.00 10.70
N GLU A 643 3.08 13.94 9.90
CA GLU A 643 2.02 12.93 9.75
C GLU A 643 1.89 12.06 11.01
N THR A 644 3.01 11.61 11.58
CA THR A 644 3.01 10.80 12.81
C THR A 644 2.59 11.62 14.02
N GLY A 645 3.05 12.88 14.11
CA GLY A 645 2.67 13.80 15.16
C GLY A 645 1.19 14.20 15.09
N ALA A 646 0.67 14.49 13.88
CA ALA A 646 -0.75 14.76 13.69
C ALA A 646 -1.62 13.55 14.06
N ALA A 647 -1.22 12.34 13.65
CA ALA A 647 -1.93 11.12 14.01
C ALA A 647 -1.96 10.91 15.54
N ALA A 648 -0.81 11.07 16.22
CA ALA A 648 -0.72 10.97 17.67
C ALA A 648 -1.55 12.05 18.37
N ALA A 649 -1.54 13.29 17.88
CA ALA A 649 -2.30 14.40 18.43
C ALA A 649 -3.82 14.19 18.33
N VAL A 650 -4.31 13.73 17.17
CA VAL A 650 -5.73 13.38 16.99
C VAL A 650 -6.13 12.24 17.92
N CYS A 651 -5.31 11.19 18.04
CA CYS A 651 -5.56 10.09 18.98
C CYS A 651 -5.60 10.60 20.44
N ALA A 652 -4.70 11.50 20.83
CA ALA A 652 -4.69 12.11 22.16
C ALA A 652 -5.95 12.94 22.42
N ALA A 653 -6.34 13.78 21.46
CA ALA A 653 -7.56 14.61 21.57
C ALA A 653 -8.83 13.74 21.74
N VAL A 654 -8.96 12.69 20.92
CA VAL A 654 -10.08 11.73 21.01
C VAL A 654 -10.04 10.99 22.34
N ALA A 655 -8.85 10.56 22.79
CA ALA A 655 -8.69 9.85 24.06
C ALA A 655 -9.12 10.71 25.24
N VAL A 656 -8.73 12.00 25.25
CA VAL A 656 -9.17 12.96 26.28
C VAL A 656 -10.70 13.14 26.21
N ALA A 657 -11.26 13.43 25.03
CA ALA A 657 -12.69 13.69 24.87
C ALA A 657 -13.54 12.47 25.30
N ALA A 658 -13.18 11.26 24.79
CA ALA A 658 -13.93 10.05 25.06
C ALA A 658 -13.82 9.55 26.51
N SER A 659 -12.73 9.90 27.22
CA SER A 659 -12.56 9.56 28.62
C SER A 659 -13.15 10.62 29.58
N ALA A 660 -13.01 11.90 29.23
CA ALA A 660 -13.46 13.02 30.08
C ALA A 660 -14.99 13.14 30.15
N LEU A 661 -15.69 13.02 29.00
CA LEU A 661 -17.15 13.20 28.91
C LEU A 661 -17.94 12.24 29.83
N PRO A 662 -17.72 10.91 29.81
CA PRO A 662 -18.40 10.00 30.74
C PRO A 662 -17.95 10.18 32.18
N ALA A 663 -16.63 10.40 32.41
CA ALA A 663 -16.11 10.61 33.77
C ALA A 663 -16.71 11.86 34.43
N TRP A 664 -16.94 12.92 33.69
CA TRP A 664 -17.59 14.14 34.19
C TRP A 664 -19.06 13.90 34.59
N ARG A 665 -19.79 13.08 33.81
CA ARG A 665 -21.18 12.69 34.15
C ARG A 665 -21.24 11.80 35.38
N LEU A 666 -20.31 10.84 35.52
CA LEU A 666 -20.24 9.91 36.65
C LEU A 666 -19.73 10.57 37.94
N ALA A 667 -19.02 11.70 37.82
CA ALA A 667 -18.53 12.48 38.93
C ALA A 667 -19.53 13.54 39.45
N ARG A 668 -20.69 13.69 38.79
CA ARG A 668 -21.83 14.44 39.33
C ARG A 668 -22.56 13.65 40.39
#